data_796e028dde18d988418caf7e90b9171e
#
_entry.id   796e028dde18d988418caf7e90b9171e
#
_cell.length_a   1.000
_cell.length_b   1.000
_cell.length_c   1.000
_cell.angle_alpha   90.00
_cell.angle_beta   90.00
_cell.angle_gamma   90.00
#
_symmetry.space_group_name_H-M   'P 1'
#
loop_
_entity.id
_entity.type
_entity.pdbx_description
1 polymer ?
#
loop_
_entity_poly.entity_id
_entity_poly.type
_entity_poly.pdbx_seq_one_letter_code
_entity_poly.pdbx_strand_id
1 'polypeptide(L)'
;MTYKLVISAIIASSLSALPAIAKTSVTKGNGTVRIANEHVAMEFADNGSFDIVSMKFAGTEMVKPGDNGQPWSLTYLGEQGETPTIEPRYAVYHGWREEDCDTSKAIVFSWHTRLKYDGNNYPVEMRVSLDDNADLLRWNLSANVPDNWAITNFVFPNIAIDSPVEGKVITPGGWGNEYALKENGDYEANYPSWNASMQMIMLDSKKGTFYFSPEDRNACGKMMRIREKDGAVSFRTEVAASYGWTDKASHRFNVPWTTVTGTTAGGWSEAAVKWYRPFALSTPWGSKTLKERNIPEWLEKKDLWMRAKYLGDTTVVAVNKAIDYFGGSICFHWYFWHHHSYDSHYPDYFPANPKFEPIVRQVRNRGCQVLPYINGRLWDPGTESYAARNGKDASCRRPDGALYTEVYPTSIVPNTVTCPSSPIWKNIILELADSIQDRLHTNGLYIDQVAAAAPYPCYARNHSHPAGGGEFWYNSYRDMMAELRESHLRKDNIVFSEENAECYIPCFDILLTVNTPHNPDCRIVPLFPLIYSDRVLTCAYTYSPYTDVTKGEFRYQNMQCFLYGSQLGWVDPRLLWVNEKAEYEALFLRNLTNLRKKQHDVFTGGRYIAEVIPTGDNPIVDVHTFGKDYVVKGAIWESPKGKRVMYVVNSDSVRHTVTLPDGKSLTIEPITGKRINL
;
A
#
# COMPACT_ATOMS: atom_id res chain seq x y z
N MET A 1 -18.74 -21.35 -11.38
CA MET A 1 -19.37 -21.41 -10.04
C MET A 1 -20.00 -20.07 -9.74
N THR A 2 -21.29 -20.08 -9.48
CA THR A 2 -22.14 -18.88 -9.43
C THR A 2 -21.99 -18.17 -8.09
N TYR A 3 -21.40 -16.98 -8.04
CA TYR A 3 -21.50 -16.11 -6.87
C TYR A 3 -22.92 -15.54 -6.80
N LYS A 4 -23.68 -16.01 -5.84
CA LYS A 4 -24.97 -15.40 -5.49
C LYS A 4 -24.72 -14.14 -4.68
N LEU A 5 -25.13 -12.99 -5.23
CA LEU A 5 -25.28 -11.75 -4.48
C LEU A 5 -26.38 -11.97 -3.42
N VAL A 6 -26.01 -11.98 -2.15
CA VAL A 6 -26.98 -11.93 -1.05
C VAL A 6 -27.32 -10.46 -0.81
N ILE A 7 -28.42 -10.00 -1.42
CA ILE A 7 -29.07 -8.73 -1.04
C ILE A 7 -29.92 -9.06 0.18
N SER A 8 -29.43 -8.76 1.39
CA SER A 8 -30.28 -8.80 2.59
C SER A 8 -31.07 -7.53 2.70
N ALA A 9 -32.35 -7.63 2.45
CA ALA A 9 -33.34 -6.61 2.80
C ALA A 9 -33.51 -6.58 4.32
N ILE A 10 -33.19 -5.45 4.94
CA ILE A 10 -33.54 -5.19 6.34
C ILE A 10 -34.96 -4.61 6.33
N ILE A 11 -35.91 -5.43 6.74
CA ILE A 11 -37.26 -4.98 7.18
C ILE A 11 -37.25 -5.04 8.70
N ALA A 12 -37.61 -3.90 9.31
CA ALA A 12 -37.73 -3.72 10.73
C ALA A 12 -38.90 -4.51 11.32
N SER A 13 -38.67 -5.00 12.51
CA SER A 13 -39.54 -5.14 13.69
C SER A 13 -39.52 -6.54 14.30
N SER A 14 -38.91 -6.63 15.45
CA SER A 14 -39.47 -7.24 16.67
C SER A 14 -38.48 -7.02 17.80
N LEU A 15 -38.93 -6.48 18.90
CA LEU A 15 -38.22 -6.57 20.21
C LEU A 15 -38.12 -8.04 20.58
N SER A 16 -37.05 -8.69 20.16
CA SER A 16 -36.62 -9.98 20.69
C SER A 16 -35.52 -9.69 21.71
N ALA A 17 -35.57 -10.36 22.83
CA ALA A 17 -34.57 -10.32 23.90
C ALA A 17 -33.17 -10.27 23.28
N LEU A 18 -32.34 -9.30 23.72
CA LEU A 18 -30.92 -9.25 23.34
C LEU A 18 -30.33 -10.65 23.59
N PRO A 19 -29.74 -11.32 22.62
CA PRO A 19 -29.06 -12.58 22.85
C PRO A 19 -28.04 -12.35 23.97
N ALA A 20 -27.96 -13.24 24.93
CA ALA A 20 -26.94 -13.19 25.96
C ALA A 20 -25.58 -13.07 25.26
N ILE A 21 -24.82 -12.02 25.56
CA ILE A 21 -23.49 -11.81 25.00
C ILE A 21 -22.68 -13.06 25.31
N ALA A 22 -22.29 -13.81 24.26
CA ALA A 22 -21.44 -14.98 24.43
C ALA A 22 -20.05 -14.52 24.85
N LYS A 23 -19.73 -14.68 26.14
CA LYS A 23 -18.47 -14.25 26.72
C LYS A 23 -17.32 -15.10 26.23
N THR A 24 -16.18 -14.46 25.99
CA THR A 24 -14.92 -15.14 25.78
C THR A 24 -14.53 -15.97 26.99
N SER A 25 -14.02 -17.18 26.76
CA SER A 25 -13.57 -18.09 27.80
C SER A 25 -12.13 -18.52 27.57
N VAL A 26 -11.38 -18.69 28.66
CA VAL A 26 -10.08 -19.38 28.68
C VAL A 26 -10.26 -20.68 29.43
N THR A 27 -9.82 -21.79 28.86
CA THR A 27 -9.98 -23.12 29.49
C THR A 27 -8.66 -23.90 29.37
N LYS A 28 -8.31 -24.62 30.46
CA LYS A 28 -7.17 -25.53 30.50
C LYS A 28 -7.62 -26.93 30.11
N GLY A 29 -7.00 -27.54 29.12
CA GLY A 29 -7.17 -28.92 28.73
C GLY A 29 -6.05 -29.83 29.32
N ASN A 30 -6.00 -31.08 28.84
CA ASN A 30 -4.89 -32.00 29.17
C ASN A 30 -3.68 -31.68 28.30
N GLY A 31 -2.76 -30.86 28.82
CA GLY A 31 -1.59 -30.41 28.09
C GLY A 31 -1.88 -29.31 27.04
N THR A 32 -3.03 -28.64 27.12
CA THR A 32 -3.41 -27.55 26.23
C THR A 32 -4.04 -26.39 26.97
N VAL A 33 -4.05 -25.21 26.38
CA VAL A 33 -4.81 -24.04 26.79
C VAL A 33 -5.59 -23.49 25.60
N ARG A 34 -6.85 -23.13 25.83
CA ARG A 34 -7.77 -22.69 24.79
C ARG A 34 -8.40 -21.34 25.15
N ILE A 35 -8.46 -20.44 24.17
CA ILE A 35 -9.25 -19.21 24.20
C ILE A 35 -10.36 -19.29 23.14
N ALA A 36 -11.59 -18.96 23.52
CA ALA A 36 -12.72 -19.06 22.58
C ALA A 36 -13.90 -18.18 22.97
N ASN A 37 -14.62 -17.74 21.93
CA ASN A 37 -15.99 -17.24 21.96
C ASN A 37 -16.85 -18.03 20.95
N GLU A 38 -18.02 -17.54 20.57
CA GLU A 38 -18.91 -18.25 19.61
C GLU A 38 -18.37 -18.24 18.17
N HIS A 39 -17.48 -17.30 17.81
CA HIS A 39 -16.96 -17.10 16.46
C HIS A 39 -15.57 -17.72 16.26
N VAL A 40 -14.73 -17.66 17.28
CA VAL A 40 -13.31 -18.00 17.21
C VAL A 40 -12.95 -18.94 18.36
N ALA A 41 -12.18 -19.98 18.04
CA ALA A 41 -11.56 -20.83 19.05
C ALA A 41 -10.11 -21.12 18.65
N MET A 42 -9.18 -20.90 19.57
CA MET A 42 -7.78 -21.21 19.38
C MET A 42 -7.24 -22.00 20.57
N GLU A 43 -6.54 -23.10 20.28
CA GLU A 43 -5.99 -24.01 21.26
C GLU A 43 -4.48 -24.15 21.04
N PHE A 44 -3.71 -24.03 22.08
CA PHE A 44 -2.26 -24.09 22.11
C PHE A 44 -1.77 -25.25 22.97
N ALA A 45 -0.67 -25.90 22.57
CA ALA A 45 0.03 -26.84 23.42
C ALA A 45 0.65 -26.12 24.63
N ASP A 46 0.41 -26.65 25.85
CA ASP A 46 1.00 -26.16 27.11
C ASP A 46 2.29 -26.93 27.42
N ASN A 47 3.26 -26.93 26.52
CA ASN A 47 4.52 -27.66 26.62
C ASN A 47 5.75 -26.83 26.27
N GLY A 48 5.57 -25.55 25.99
CA GLY A 48 6.67 -24.62 25.62
C GLY A 48 7.07 -24.64 24.15
N SER A 49 6.61 -25.59 23.34
CA SER A 49 6.84 -25.61 21.89
C SER A 49 6.01 -24.56 21.15
N PHE A 50 4.91 -24.11 21.79
CA PHE A 50 3.95 -23.22 21.20
C PHE A 50 3.34 -23.76 19.89
N ASP A 51 2.93 -25.00 19.90
CA ASP A 51 2.16 -25.55 18.78
C ASP A 51 0.72 -25.05 18.87
N ILE A 52 0.22 -24.53 17.76
CA ILE A 52 -1.21 -24.29 17.59
C ILE A 52 -1.86 -25.65 17.28
N VAL A 53 -2.59 -26.17 18.26
CA VAL A 53 -3.25 -27.49 18.18
C VAL A 53 -4.50 -27.42 17.33
N SER A 54 -5.24 -26.32 17.45
CA SER A 54 -6.48 -26.06 16.70
C SER A 54 -6.71 -24.56 16.56
N MET A 55 -7.14 -24.14 15.39
CA MET A 55 -7.57 -22.77 15.11
C MET A 55 -8.87 -22.83 14.30
N LYS A 56 -9.98 -22.46 14.94
CA LYS A 56 -11.32 -22.49 14.33
C LYS A 56 -11.93 -21.11 14.23
N PHE A 57 -12.47 -20.81 13.04
CA PHE A 57 -13.28 -19.63 12.81
C PHE A 57 -14.64 -20.07 12.25
N ALA A 58 -15.72 -19.66 12.92
CA ALA A 58 -17.08 -20.09 12.59
C ALA A 58 -17.19 -21.63 12.42
N GLY A 59 -16.48 -22.39 13.26
CA GLY A 59 -16.45 -23.86 13.23
C GLY A 59 -15.51 -24.49 12.22
N THR A 60 -14.92 -23.74 11.28
CA THR A 60 -13.99 -24.27 10.27
C THR A 60 -12.57 -24.37 10.83
N GLU A 61 -11.98 -25.58 10.79
CA GLU A 61 -10.61 -25.83 11.23
C GLU A 61 -9.61 -25.36 10.17
N MET A 62 -8.65 -24.50 10.60
CA MET A 62 -7.62 -23.92 9.74
C MET A 62 -6.26 -24.61 9.89
N VAL A 63 -6.03 -25.35 10.95
CA VAL A 63 -4.70 -25.89 11.31
C VAL A 63 -4.78 -27.39 11.55
N LYS A 64 -3.79 -28.14 11.04
CA LYS A 64 -3.50 -29.50 11.51
C LYS A 64 -2.54 -29.45 12.69
N PRO A 65 -2.71 -30.34 13.69
CA PRO A 65 -1.73 -30.48 14.75
C PRO A 65 -0.34 -30.79 14.20
N GLY A 66 0.67 -30.06 14.69
CA GLY A 66 2.05 -30.27 14.29
C GLY A 66 2.94 -29.05 14.58
N ASP A 67 4.19 -29.11 14.15
CA ASP A 67 5.14 -27.99 14.30
C ASP A 67 4.74 -26.82 13.38
N ASN A 68 4.13 -25.79 13.95
CA ASN A 68 3.72 -24.57 13.26
C ASN A 68 4.82 -23.50 13.21
N GLY A 69 6.05 -23.86 13.57
CA GLY A 69 7.18 -22.95 13.64
C GLY A 69 7.21 -22.14 14.95
N GLN A 70 8.17 -21.24 15.04
CA GLN A 70 8.37 -20.44 16.26
C GLN A 70 7.53 -19.16 16.16
N PRO A 71 6.67 -18.84 17.15
CA PRO A 71 5.73 -17.71 17.08
C PRO A 71 6.41 -16.36 17.11
N TRP A 72 7.64 -16.29 17.63
CA TRP A 72 8.43 -15.08 17.67
C TRP A 72 9.93 -15.39 17.55
N SER A 73 10.67 -14.37 17.10
CA SER A 73 12.13 -14.33 17.10
C SER A 73 12.58 -12.92 17.45
N LEU A 74 13.55 -12.77 18.34
CA LEU A 74 14.13 -11.50 18.77
C LEU A 74 15.63 -11.50 18.56
N THR A 75 16.15 -10.55 17.81
CA THR A 75 17.59 -10.32 17.65
C THR A 75 18.01 -9.15 18.52
N TYR A 76 18.98 -9.39 19.39
CA TYR A 76 19.50 -8.41 20.33
C TYR A 76 20.82 -7.82 19.83
N LEU A 77 21.18 -6.67 20.35
CA LEU A 77 22.52 -6.08 20.28
C LEU A 77 23.00 -5.84 21.71
N GLY A 78 24.06 -6.54 22.09
CA GLY A 78 24.72 -6.42 23.40
C GLY A 78 25.76 -5.30 23.45
N GLU A 79 26.27 -5.02 24.65
CA GLU A 79 27.23 -3.93 24.92
C GLU A 79 28.56 -4.07 24.16
N GLN A 80 29.02 -5.31 23.94
CA GLN A 80 30.27 -5.61 23.25
C GLN A 80 30.08 -5.95 21.77
N GLY A 81 28.86 -5.74 21.24
CA GLY A 81 28.52 -6.01 19.85
C GLY A 81 27.99 -7.43 19.60
N GLU A 82 27.62 -8.16 20.65
CA GLU A 82 26.95 -9.46 20.52
C GLU A 82 25.60 -9.29 19.84
N THR A 83 25.25 -10.20 18.94
CA THR A 83 23.99 -10.18 18.19
C THR A 83 23.24 -11.51 18.26
N PRO A 84 22.86 -12.00 19.46
CA PRO A 84 22.12 -13.25 19.58
C PRO A 84 20.69 -13.09 19.04
N THR A 85 20.23 -14.14 18.34
CA THR A 85 18.82 -14.28 17.96
C THR A 85 18.22 -15.39 18.82
N ILE A 86 17.17 -15.05 19.56
CA ILE A 86 16.47 -15.95 20.47
C ILE A 86 15.08 -16.23 19.92
N GLU A 87 14.69 -17.47 19.98
CA GLU A 87 13.36 -17.99 19.67
C GLU A 87 12.83 -18.82 20.86
N PRO A 88 11.54 -19.14 20.97
CA PRO A 88 10.98 -19.94 22.05
C PRO A 88 11.76 -21.22 22.37
N ARG A 89 12.27 -21.94 21.34
CA ARG A 89 13.05 -23.17 21.52
C ARG A 89 14.40 -22.99 22.23
N TYR A 90 14.91 -21.76 22.28
CA TYR A 90 16.15 -21.39 22.99
C TYR A 90 15.90 -20.65 24.30
N ALA A 91 14.65 -20.53 24.70
CA ALA A 91 14.21 -19.89 25.93
C ALA A 91 13.57 -20.92 26.88
N VAL A 92 13.53 -20.61 28.17
CA VAL A 92 12.90 -21.48 29.16
C VAL A 92 11.44 -21.10 29.29
N TYR A 93 10.53 -22.01 28.95
CA TYR A 93 9.10 -21.80 29.11
C TYR A 93 8.70 -21.77 30.59
N HIS A 94 7.95 -20.74 30.97
CA HIS A 94 7.47 -20.53 32.35
C HIS A 94 5.96 -20.73 32.51
N GLY A 95 5.26 -21.17 31.47
CA GLY A 95 3.82 -21.38 31.47
C GLY A 95 3.05 -20.17 30.95
N TRP A 96 1.79 -20.13 31.30
CA TRP A 96 0.88 -19.10 30.90
C TRP A 96 0.01 -18.61 32.08
N ARG A 97 -0.58 -17.43 31.91
CA ARG A 97 -1.60 -16.88 32.81
C ARG A 97 -2.77 -16.34 32.00
N GLU A 98 -3.95 -16.35 32.64
CA GLU A 98 -5.14 -15.68 32.11
C GLU A 98 -5.11 -14.21 32.54
N GLU A 99 -5.51 -13.32 31.64
CA GLU A 99 -5.88 -11.94 31.92
C GLU A 99 -7.37 -11.76 31.61
N ASP A 100 -8.13 -11.29 32.60
CA ASP A 100 -9.58 -11.04 32.50
C ASP A 100 -9.82 -9.52 32.44
N CYS A 101 -10.45 -9.06 31.39
CA CYS A 101 -10.93 -7.70 31.24
C CYS A 101 -12.45 -7.73 31.02
N ASP A 102 -13.15 -6.63 31.30
CA ASP A 102 -14.62 -6.57 31.31
C ASP A 102 -15.28 -7.14 30.05
N THR A 103 -14.65 -6.95 28.87
CA THR A 103 -15.18 -7.31 27.54
C THR A 103 -14.24 -8.20 26.74
N SER A 104 -13.16 -8.70 27.33
CA SER A 104 -12.17 -9.54 26.64
C SER A 104 -11.42 -10.44 27.63
N LYS A 105 -10.86 -11.52 27.10
CA LYS A 105 -9.90 -12.35 27.83
C LYS A 105 -8.60 -12.48 27.03
N ALA A 106 -7.52 -12.79 27.73
CA ALA A 106 -6.25 -13.08 27.10
C ALA A 106 -5.54 -14.25 27.76
N ILE A 107 -4.71 -14.94 26.97
CA ILE A 107 -3.67 -15.85 27.44
C ILE A 107 -2.34 -15.15 27.26
N VAL A 108 -1.54 -15.06 28.31
CA VAL A 108 -0.20 -14.52 28.27
C VAL A 108 0.80 -15.65 28.51
N PHE A 109 1.50 -16.02 27.47
CA PHE A 109 2.61 -17.00 27.51
C PHE A 109 3.88 -16.29 27.93
N SER A 110 4.71 -16.94 28.76
CA SER A 110 5.96 -16.39 29.26
C SER A 110 7.13 -17.34 29.05
N TRP A 111 8.22 -16.80 28.56
CA TRP A 111 9.52 -17.47 28.43
C TRP A 111 10.57 -16.63 29.12
N HIS A 112 11.63 -17.27 29.66
CA HIS A 112 12.79 -16.59 30.20
C HIS A 112 13.99 -16.81 29.28
N THR A 113 14.65 -15.74 28.90
CA THR A 113 15.91 -15.76 28.14
C THR A 113 17.08 -15.48 29.08
N ARG A 114 18.25 -16.06 28.80
CA ARG A 114 19.51 -15.82 29.51
C ARG A 114 20.47 -15.12 28.55
N LEU A 115 20.42 -13.79 28.54
CA LEU A 115 21.18 -12.96 27.60
C LEU A 115 22.58 -12.61 28.10
N LYS A 116 22.74 -12.50 29.44
CA LYS A 116 24.01 -12.23 30.14
C LYS A 116 24.28 -13.32 31.15
N TYR A 117 25.57 -13.54 31.48
CA TYR A 117 25.99 -14.41 32.59
C TYR A 117 25.94 -13.68 33.94
N ASP A 118 24.84 -12.96 34.20
CA ASP A 118 24.59 -12.16 35.41
C ASP A 118 23.63 -12.84 36.41
N GLY A 119 23.17 -14.05 36.05
CA GLY A 119 22.20 -14.81 36.85
C GLY A 119 20.73 -14.33 36.69
N ASN A 120 20.48 -13.28 35.91
CA ASN A 120 19.16 -12.75 35.69
C ASN A 120 18.43 -13.49 34.56
N ASN A 121 17.10 -13.50 34.67
CA ASN A 121 16.21 -13.98 33.64
C ASN A 121 15.51 -12.77 33.01
N TYR A 122 15.45 -12.74 31.69
CA TYR A 122 14.79 -11.68 30.93
C TYR A 122 13.53 -12.24 30.30
N PRO A 123 12.34 -11.95 30.85
CA PRO A 123 11.08 -12.48 30.35
C PRO A 123 10.74 -11.93 28.96
N VAL A 124 10.21 -12.83 28.11
CA VAL A 124 9.51 -12.51 26.87
C VAL A 124 8.07 -12.95 27.05
N GLU A 125 7.13 -12.06 26.83
CA GLU A 125 5.70 -12.34 26.97
C GLU A 125 4.98 -12.15 25.65
N MET A 126 4.25 -13.18 25.23
CA MET A 126 3.32 -13.13 24.11
C MET A 126 1.89 -13.17 24.62
N ARG A 127 1.11 -12.17 24.27
CA ARG A 127 -0.28 -12.03 24.67
C ARG A 127 -1.18 -12.31 23.47
N VAL A 128 -2.09 -13.27 23.63
CA VAL A 128 -3.16 -13.58 22.67
C VAL A 128 -4.48 -13.25 23.32
N SER A 129 -5.24 -12.31 22.74
CA SER A 129 -6.53 -11.88 23.32
C SER A 129 -7.67 -11.97 22.31
N LEU A 130 -8.87 -12.11 22.87
CA LEU A 130 -10.11 -12.19 22.11
C LEU A 130 -11.17 -11.37 22.85
N ASP A 131 -11.78 -10.42 22.15
CA ASP A 131 -12.90 -9.64 22.67
C ASP A 131 -14.20 -10.47 22.59
N ASP A 132 -15.16 -10.21 23.49
CA ASP A 132 -16.49 -10.80 23.40
C ASP A 132 -17.13 -10.46 22.05
N ASN A 133 -17.72 -11.43 21.39
CA ASN A 133 -18.32 -11.32 20.04
C ASN A 133 -17.39 -10.88 18.90
N ALA A 134 -16.07 -10.84 19.11
CA ALA A 134 -15.13 -10.50 18.03
C ALA A 134 -14.83 -11.70 17.12
N ASP A 135 -14.57 -11.40 15.86
CA ASP A 135 -14.12 -12.37 14.86
C ASP A 135 -12.59 -12.40 14.72
N LEU A 136 -11.87 -11.54 15.46
CA LEU A 136 -10.43 -11.35 15.32
C LEU A 136 -9.69 -11.68 16.63
N LEU A 137 -8.67 -12.51 16.51
CA LEU A 137 -7.63 -12.67 17.54
C LEU A 137 -6.63 -11.53 17.47
N ARG A 138 -6.13 -11.10 18.63
CA ARG A 138 -5.17 -10.00 18.76
C ARG A 138 -3.87 -10.52 19.38
N TRP A 139 -2.74 -10.11 18.79
CA TRP A 139 -1.41 -10.59 19.14
C TRP A 139 -0.50 -9.43 19.54
N ASN A 140 0.14 -9.53 20.70
CA ASN A 140 1.10 -8.55 21.22
C ASN A 140 2.33 -9.27 21.76
N LEU A 141 3.50 -8.63 21.66
CA LEU A 141 4.78 -9.13 22.17
C LEU A 141 5.48 -8.06 22.99
N SER A 142 6.05 -8.48 24.12
CA SER A 142 6.93 -7.65 24.92
C SER A 142 8.11 -8.49 25.44
N ALA A 143 9.22 -7.83 25.75
CA ALA A 143 10.40 -8.48 26.27
C ALA A 143 11.15 -7.56 27.24
N ASN A 144 11.70 -8.11 28.32
CA ASN A 144 12.68 -7.37 29.10
C ASN A 144 14.05 -7.49 28.47
N VAL A 145 14.80 -6.40 28.50
CA VAL A 145 16.10 -6.25 27.85
C VAL A 145 17.13 -5.88 28.92
N PRO A 146 18.33 -6.48 28.91
CA PRO A 146 19.39 -6.08 29.85
C PRO A 146 19.76 -4.59 29.68
N ASP A 147 20.35 -3.99 30.71
CA ASP A 147 20.93 -2.66 30.64
C ASP A 147 21.91 -2.56 29.47
N ASN A 148 21.85 -1.46 28.73
CA ASN A 148 22.67 -1.15 27.55
C ASN A 148 22.55 -2.16 26.37
N TRP A 149 21.56 -3.04 26.40
CA TRP A 149 21.18 -3.88 25.27
C TRP A 149 19.99 -3.26 24.52
N ALA A 150 19.83 -3.64 23.26
CA ALA A 150 18.70 -3.26 22.44
C ALA A 150 18.17 -4.44 21.63
N ILE A 151 16.90 -4.45 21.29
CA ILE A 151 16.36 -5.33 20.25
C ILE A 151 16.52 -4.61 18.91
N THR A 152 17.18 -5.24 17.95
CA THR A 152 17.48 -4.68 16.64
C THR A 152 16.51 -5.16 15.56
N ASN A 153 16.07 -6.41 15.67
CA ASN A 153 15.13 -7.01 14.74
C ASN A 153 14.19 -7.98 15.48
N PHE A 154 13.00 -8.15 14.95
CA PHE A 154 12.10 -9.19 15.42
C PHE A 154 11.22 -9.74 14.30
N VAL A 155 10.75 -10.96 14.51
CA VAL A 155 9.68 -11.59 13.73
C VAL A 155 8.54 -11.86 14.69
N PHE A 156 7.35 -11.26 14.42
CA PHE A 156 6.17 -11.47 15.27
C PHE A 156 4.88 -10.90 14.66
N PRO A 157 3.73 -11.59 14.79
CA PRO A 157 3.67 -13.02 15.06
C PRO A 157 4.08 -13.82 13.83
N ASN A 158 4.44 -15.08 14.02
CA ASN A 158 4.60 -16.06 12.95
C ASN A 158 3.57 -17.17 13.18
N ILE A 159 2.57 -17.25 12.30
CA ILE A 159 1.40 -18.13 12.43
C ILE A 159 1.31 -18.97 11.17
N ALA A 160 1.17 -20.28 11.31
CA ALA A 160 0.99 -21.19 10.20
C ALA A 160 -0.40 -21.79 10.18
N ILE A 161 -0.96 -21.94 8.98
CA ILE A 161 -2.21 -22.65 8.70
C ILE A 161 -1.96 -23.74 7.66
N ASP A 162 -2.90 -24.67 7.50
CA ASP A 162 -2.80 -25.70 6.46
C ASP A 162 -2.73 -25.09 5.07
N SER A 163 -1.84 -25.61 4.24
CA SER A 163 -1.80 -25.25 2.82
C SER A 163 -3.05 -25.81 2.11
N PRO A 164 -3.91 -24.96 1.54
CA PRO A 164 -5.06 -25.43 0.80
C PRO A 164 -4.65 -25.96 -0.58
N VAL A 165 -5.39 -26.97 -1.10
CA VAL A 165 -5.15 -27.51 -2.46
C VAL A 165 -5.26 -26.43 -3.54
N GLU A 166 -6.19 -25.50 -3.37
CA GLU A 166 -6.37 -24.31 -4.22
C GLU A 166 -6.44 -23.11 -3.31
N GLY A 167 -5.46 -22.22 -3.38
CA GLY A 167 -5.38 -20.99 -2.60
C GLY A 167 -5.00 -19.81 -3.47
N LYS A 168 -5.44 -18.63 -3.06
CA LYS A 168 -5.09 -17.35 -3.68
C LYS A 168 -4.50 -16.43 -2.63
N VAL A 169 -3.27 -16.04 -2.86
CA VAL A 169 -2.56 -15.07 -2.02
C VAL A 169 -2.94 -13.68 -2.44
N ILE A 170 -3.37 -12.86 -1.48
CA ILE A 170 -3.72 -11.45 -1.70
C ILE A 170 -2.67 -10.59 -0.99
N THR A 171 -1.99 -9.74 -1.76
CA THR A 171 -1.03 -8.76 -1.25
C THR A 171 -1.42 -7.33 -1.64
N PRO A 172 -1.04 -6.32 -0.85
CA PRO A 172 -1.47 -4.94 -1.07
C PRO A 172 -0.51 -4.14 -1.96
N GLY A 173 0.20 -4.77 -2.89
CA GLY A 173 1.08 -4.06 -3.84
C GLY A 173 0.27 -3.18 -4.80
N GLY A 174 0.62 -1.91 -4.91
CA GLY A 174 -0.12 -0.95 -5.73
C GLY A 174 -1.61 -0.93 -5.39
N TRP A 175 -2.46 -1.29 -6.33
CA TRP A 175 -3.91 -1.40 -6.09
C TRP A 175 -4.33 -2.68 -5.38
N GLY A 176 -3.50 -3.70 -5.38
CA GLY A 176 -3.73 -5.02 -4.82
C GLY A 176 -3.49 -6.13 -5.84
N ASN A 177 -2.97 -7.24 -5.36
CA ASN A 177 -2.56 -8.37 -6.20
C ASN A 177 -3.15 -9.67 -5.69
N GLU A 178 -3.62 -10.52 -6.60
CA GLU A 178 -4.07 -11.88 -6.37
C GLU A 178 -3.13 -12.84 -7.12
N TYR A 179 -2.45 -13.71 -6.39
CA TYR A 179 -1.58 -14.75 -6.94
C TYR A 179 -2.17 -16.13 -6.65
N ALA A 180 -1.98 -17.08 -7.55
CA ALA A 180 -2.18 -18.49 -7.16
C ALA A 180 -1.13 -18.88 -6.10
N LEU A 181 -1.57 -19.56 -5.05
CA LEU A 181 -0.65 -20.15 -4.08
C LEU A 181 0.18 -21.24 -4.77
N LYS A 182 1.50 -21.13 -4.70
CA LYS A 182 2.43 -22.12 -5.27
C LYS A 182 3.13 -22.89 -4.16
N GLU A 183 3.42 -24.16 -4.41
CA GLU A 183 4.31 -24.95 -3.57
C GLU A 183 5.68 -24.25 -3.43
N ASN A 184 6.18 -24.12 -2.21
CA ASN A 184 7.36 -23.33 -1.86
C ASN A 184 7.27 -21.83 -2.27
N GLY A 185 6.05 -21.32 -2.47
CA GLY A 185 5.81 -19.92 -2.79
C GLY A 185 6.19 -18.99 -1.63
N ASP A 186 6.81 -17.86 -1.96
CA ASP A 186 7.22 -16.82 -1.00
C ASP A 186 6.74 -15.47 -1.52
N TYR A 187 5.87 -14.80 -0.75
CA TYR A 187 5.20 -13.56 -1.13
C TYR A 187 5.49 -12.48 -0.10
N GLU A 188 6.23 -11.47 -0.52
CA GLU A 188 6.68 -10.37 0.32
C GLU A 188 5.85 -9.11 0.08
N ALA A 189 5.52 -8.41 1.17
CA ALA A 189 4.84 -7.13 1.17
C ALA A 189 5.59 -6.15 2.10
N ASN A 190 6.50 -5.37 1.52
CA ASN A 190 7.37 -4.45 2.25
C ASN A 190 6.70 -3.09 2.44
N TYR A 191 6.16 -2.83 3.61
CA TYR A 191 5.37 -1.66 3.96
C TYR A 191 6.21 -0.58 4.68
N PRO A 192 5.93 0.72 4.44
CA PRO A 192 5.13 1.28 3.35
C PRO A 192 5.96 1.42 2.07
N SER A 193 5.45 0.94 0.95
CA SER A 193 6.08 1.11 -0.37
C SER A 193 5.13 0.70 -1.51
N TRP A 194 5.62 0.77 -2.76
CA TRP A 194 4.92 0.25 -3.94
C TRP A 194 4.55 -1.24 -3.81
N ASN A 195 5.36 -2.00 -3.08
CA ASN A 195 5.15 -3.44 -2.87
C ASN A 195 4.10 -3.74 -1.79
N ALA A 196 3.87 -2.78 -0.87
CA ALA A 196 2.81 -2.86 0.12
C ALA A 196 2.23 -1.47 0.41
N SER A 197 1.14 -1.13 -0.27
CA SER A 197 0.42 0.13 -0.08
C SER A 197 -0.40 0.17 1.22
N MET A 198 -0.71 -0.99 1.80
CA MET A 198 -1.54 -1.18 3.01
C MET A 198 -0.95 -2.28 3.89
N GLN A 199 -1.43 -2.39 5.13
CA GLN A 199 -0.88 -3.28 6.16
C GLN A 199 -1.68 -4.57 6.32
N MET A 200 -2.00 -5.26 5.23
CA MET A 200 -2.71 -6.54 5.28
C MET A 200 -2.24 -7.51 4.22
N ILE A 201 -2.24 -8.79 4.55
CA ILE A 201 -2.04 -9.90 3.64
C ILE A 201 -3.09 -10.98 3.91
N MET A 202 -3.51 -11.71 2.88
CA MET A 202 -4.59 -12.69 3.01
C MET A 202 -4.34 -13.94 2.16
N LEU A 203 -4.95 -15.05 2.60
CA LEU A 203 -5.05 -16.27 1.80
C LEU A 203 -6.52 -16.64 1.63
N ASP A 204 -7.00 -16.55 0.40
CA ASP A 204 -8.36 -16.93 0.03
C ASP A 204 -8.39 -18.40 -0.44
N SER A 205 -9.35 -19.18 0.07
CA SER A 205 -9.48 -20.60 -0.22
C SER A 205 -10.93 -21.07 -0.05
N LYS A 206 -11.18 -22.35 -0.34
CA LYS A 206 -12.50 -22.97 -0.09
C LYS A 206 -12.88 -23.05 1.40
N LYS A 207 -11.89 -22.96 2.31
CA LYS A 207 -12.12 -22.89 3.76
C LYS A 207 -12.50 -21.47 4.25
N GLY A 208 -12.41 -20.48 3.38
CA GLY A 208 -12.57 -19.05 3.66
C GLY A 208 -11.29 -18.29 3.43
N THR A 209 -11.33 -17.00 3.69
CA THR A 209 -10.19 -16.08 3.60
C THR A 209 -9.55 -15.89 4.96
N PHE A 210 -8.30 -16.35 5.11
CA PHE A 210 -7.49 -16.03 6.29
C PHE A 210 -6.90 -14.63 6.13
N TYR A 211 -7.14 -13.79 7.14
CA TYR A 211 -6.74 -12.40 7.21
C TYR A 211 -5.66 -12.20 8.26
N PHE A 212 -4.62 -11.44 7.90
CA PHE A 212 -3.51 -11.08 8.77
C PHE A 212 -3.17 -9.60 8.58
N SER A 213 -3.16 -8.82 9.65
CA SER A 213 -2.85 -7.39 9.58
C SER A 213 -2.15 -6.90 10.85
N PRO A 214 -0.94 -6.32 10.74
CA PRO A 214 -0.35 -5.53 11.82
C PRO A 214 -0.98 -4.13 11.83
N GLU A 215 -1.94 -3.89 12.72
CA GLU A 215 -2.68 -2.64 12.83
C GLU A 215 -1.82 -1.53 13.47
N ASP A 216 -0.81 -1.08 12.74
CA ASP A 216 0.13 -0.05 13.18
C ASP A 216 -0.30 1.35 12.69
N ARG A 217 -0.61 2.23 13.63
CA ARG A 217 -1.04 3.61 13.39
C ARG A 217 0.13 4.60 13.18
N ASN A 218 1.36 4.12 13.29
CA ASN A 218 2.58 4.91 13.17
C ASN A 218 3.32 4.66 11.85
N ALA A 219 2.81 3.75 11.01
CA ALA A 219 3.39 3.40 9.72
C ALA A 219 4.89 3.01 9.77
N CYS A 220 5.28 2.26 10.81
CA CYS A 220 6.65 1.76 10.94
C CYS A 220 6.99 0.81 9.79
N GLY A 221 8.21 0.90 9.29
CA GLY A 221 8.70 0.00 8.25
C GLY A 221 8.66 -1.47 8.69
N LYS A 222 8.06 -2.34 7.88
CA LYS A 222 7.93 -3.77 8.16
C LYS A 222 7.76 -4.59 6.88
N MET A 223 8.24 -5.83 6.91
CA MET A 223 7.96 -6.82 5.87
C MET A 223 6.86 -7.76 6.36
N MET A 224 5.71 -7.80 5.68
CA MET A 224 4.72 -8.86 5.84
C MET A 224 5.02 -9.96 4.83
N ARG A 225 4.95 -11.22 5.26
CA ARG A 225 5.31 -12.35 4.40
C ARG A 225 4.31 -13.49 4.52
N ILE A 226 3.92 -14.04 3.36
CA ILE A 226 3.24 -15.32 3.25
C ILE A 226 4.22 -16.31 2.61
N ARG A 227 4.45 -17.44 3.26
CA ARG A 227 5.31 -18.49 2.72
C ARG A 227 4.64 -19.85 2.84
N GLU A 228 4.54 -20.56 1.72
CA GLU A 228 4.15 -21.96 1.70
C GLU A 228 5.42 -22.81 1.82
N LYS A 229 5.38 -23.79 2.72
CA LYS A 229 6.43 -24.79 2.87
C LYS A 229 5.88 -26.06 3.54
N ASP A 230 6.21 -27.22 2.99
CA ASP A 230 5.90 -28.53 3.57
C ASP A 230 4.41 -28.74 3.93
N GLY A 231 3.50 -28.18 3.13
CA GLY A 231 2.04 -28.26 3.33
C GLY A 231 1.48 -27.30 4.37
N ALA A 232 2.25 -26.32 4.81
CA ALA A 232 1.82 -25.25 5.68
C ALA A 232 2.04 -23.86 5.03
N VAL A 233 1.16 -22.90 5.31
CA VAL A 233 1.30 -21.50 4.89
C VAL A 233 1.53 -20.65 6.13
N SER A 234 2.70 -20.06 6.25
CA SER A 234 3.05 -19.17 7.35
C SER A 234 2.79 -17.69 7.00
N PHE A 235 2.28 -16.96 7.98
CA PHE A 235 2.06 -15.51 7.94
C PHE A 235 2.91 -14.87 9.02
N ARG A 236 3.73 -13.90 8.67
CA ARG A 236 4.60 -13.24 9.64
C ARG A 236 4.90 -11.79 9.29
N THR A 237 5.32 -11.04 10.32
CA THR A 237 5.88 -9.69 10.17
C THR A 237 7.33 -9.71 10.61
N GLU A 238 8.23 -9.20 9.75
CA GLU A 238 9.68 -9.05 9.99
C GLU A 238 10.00 -7.56 10.08
N VAL A 239 10.70 -7.14 11.14
CA VAL A 239 10.86 -5.71 11.47
C VAL A 239 12.27 -5.39 11.93
N ALA A 240 12.85 -4.30 11.38
CA ALA A 240 13.98 -3.62 11.99
C ALA A 240 13.44 -2.71 13.11
N ALA A 241 13.76 -3.03 14.36
CA ALA A 241 13.24 -2.31 15.52
C ALA A 241 13.89 -0.93 15.68
N SER A 242 13.13 0.00 16.26
CA SER A 242 13.70 1.23 16.81
C SER A 242 14.29 0.96 18.19
N TYR A 243 15.50 1.44 18.46
CA TYR A 243 16.08 1.37 19.82
C TYR A 243 15.26 2.19 20.83
N GLY A 244 14.44 3.12 20.34
CA GLY A 244 13.52 3.90 21.17
C GLY A 244 12.29 3.12 21.67
N TRP A 245 12.03 1.92 21.17
CA TRP A 245 10.89 1.09 21.62
C TRP A 245 11.16 0.35 22.94
N THR A 246 12.39 0.33 23.39
CA THR A 246 12.73 -0.12 24.76
C THR A 246 12.63 1.06 25.72
N ASP A 247 11.70 0.99 26.66
CA ASP A 247 11.59 1.99 27.74
C ASP A 247 12.83 1.93 28.63
N LYS A 248 13.50 3.08 28.81
CA LYS A 248 14.77 3.14 29.54
C LYS A 248 14.65 2.93 31.05
N ALA A 249 13.48 3.20 31.63
CA ALA A 249 13.28 3.08 33.06
C ALA A 249 12.90 1.66 33.46
N SER A 250 12.04 1.00 32.67
CA SER A 250 11.58 -0.36 32.92
C SER A 250 12.38 -1.44 32.18
N HIS A 251 13.27 -1.05 31.28
CA HIS A 251 14.00 -1.95 30.38
C HIS A 251 13.10 -2.91 29.62
N ARG A 252 11.84 -2.45 29.34
CA ARG A 252 10.85 -3.26 28.65
C ARG A 252 10.68 -2.77 27.19
N PHE A 253 10.92 -3.69 26.28
CA PHE A 253 10.56 -3.56 24.87
C PHE A 253 9.10 -3.96 24.67
N ASN A 254 8.38 -3.21 23.84
CA ASN A 254 7.04 -3.58 23.40
C ASN A 254 6.95 -3.38 21.88
N VAL A 255 6.35 -4.33 21.17
CA VAL A 255 5.92 -4.11 19.79
C VAL A 255 4.83 -3.05 19.78
N PRO A 256 5.00 -1.91 19.06
CA PRO A 256 4.14 -0.73 19.25
C PRO A 256 2.76 -0.82 18.57
N TRP A 257 2.38 -1.99 18.07
CA TRP A 257 1.06 -2.26 17.48
C TRP A 257 0.52 -3.61 17.89
N THR A 258 -0.74 -3.84 17.58
CA THR A 258 -1.39 -5.14 17.69
C THR A 258 -1.53 -5.77 16.31
N THR A 259 -1.08 -7.00 16.14
CA THR A 259 -1.41 -7.78 14.94
C THR A 259 -2.74 -8.49 15.16
N VAL A 260 -3.59 -8.51 14.13
CA VAL A 260 -4.89 -9.20 14.18
C VAL A 260 -4.97 -10.29 13.13
N THR A 261 -5.68 -11.38 13.47
CA THR A 261 -5.95 -12.49 12.54
C THR A 261 -7.38 -12.96 12.66
N GLY A 262 -7.96 -13.37 11.53
CA GLY A 262 -9.32 -13.90 11.47
C GLY A 262 -9.61 -14.64 10.18
N THR A 263 -10.79 -15.21 10.04
CA THR A 263 -11.23 -15.87 8.82
C THR A 263 -12.69 -15.53 8.54
N THR A 264 -13.01 -15.23 7.27
CA THR A 264 -14.38 -15.05 6.79
C THR A 264 -14.67 -15.96 5.59
N ALA A 265 -15.93 -16.38 5.44
CA ALA A 265 -16.39 -17.13 4.28
C ALA A 265 -16.69 -16.25 3.05
N GLY A 266 -16.73 -14.93 3.22
CA GLY A 266 -17.15 -13.96 2.19
C GLY A 266 -16.08 -13.51 1.22
N GLY A 267 -14.87 -14.09 1.29
CA GLY A 267 -13.75 -13.76 0.41
C GLY A 267 -12.93 -12.55 0.88
N TRP A 268 -11.82 -12.28 0.19
CA TRP A 268 -10.87 -11.23 0.54
C TRP A 268 -11.48 -9.82 0.58
N SER A 269 -12.44 -9.52 -0.28
CA SER A 269 -13.08 -8.21 -0.32
C SER A 269 -13.97 -7.96 0.90
N GLU A 270 -14.64 -9.00 1.42
CA GLU A 270 -15.38 -8.89 2.68
C GLU A 270 -14.42 -8.69 3.85
N ALA A 271 -13.35 -9.46 3.95
CA ALA A 271 -12.33 -9.29 4.99
C ALA A 271 -11.78 -7.86 5.01
N ALA A 272 -11.43 -7.33 3.83
CA ALA A 272 -10.91 -5.98 3.68
C ALA A 272 -11.90 -4.90 4.13
N VAL A 273 -13.18 -5.02 3.76
CA VAL A 273 -14.20 -4.04 4.14
C VAL A 273 -14.61 -4.18 5.61
N LYS A 274 -14.75 -5.42 6.10
CA LYS A 274 -15.21 -5.70 7.46
C LYS A 274 -14.18 -5.34 8.52
N TRP A 275 -12.90 -5.63 8.25
CA TRP A 275 -11.85 -5.53 9.27
C TRP A 275 -10.83 -4.44 8.97
N TYR A 276 -10.27 -4.41 7.75
CA TYR A 276 -9.24 -3.44 7.46
C TYR A 276 -9.76 -2.01 7.32
N ARG A 277 -10.88 -1.81 6.62
CA ARG A 277 -11.41 -0.46 6.40
C ARG A 277 -11.72 0.30 7.70
N PRO A 278 -12.35 -0.27 8.75
CA PRO A 278 -12.52 0.40 10.04
C PRO A 278 -11.18 0.83 10.68
N PHE A 279 -10.18 -0.04 10.66
CA PHE A 279 -8.82 0.32 11.10
C PHE A 279 -8.26 1.46 10.27
N ALA A 280 -8.24 1.34 8.94
CA ALA A 280 -7.73 2.32 8.01
C ALA A 280 -8.35 3.71 8.25
N LEU A 281 -9.67 3.79 8.41
CA LEU A 281 -10.38 5.06 8.65
C LEU A 281 -10.14 5.63 10.06
N SER A 282 -9.63 4.84 11.00
CA SER A 282 -9.23 5.29 12.33
C SER A 282 -7.82 5.85 12.39
N THR A 283 -7.02 5.67 11.35
CA THR A 283 -5.63 6.13 11.29
C THR A 283 -5.52 7.62 10.97
N PRO A 284 -4.36 8.25 11.25
CA PRO A 284 -4.13 9.65 10.87
C PRO A 284 -4.29 9.91 9.37
N TRP A 285 -4.00 8.93 8.52
CA TRP A 285 -4.08 9.08 7.06
C TRP A 285 -5.44 8.79 6.44
N GLY A 286 -6.25 7.93 7.08
CA GLY A 286 -7.58 7.57 6.56
C GLY A 286 -8.75 8.33 7.19
N SER A 287 -8.53 9.09 8.26
CA SER A 287 -9.61 9.74 9.02
C SER A 287 -10.34 10.85 8.26
N LYS A 288 -9.64 11.59 7.39
CA LYS A 288 -10.23 12.69 6.61
C LYS A 288 -10.79 12.18 5.28
N THR A 289 -12.01 12.58 4.97
CA THR A 289 -12.59 12.40 3.64
C THR A 289 -11.87 13.28 2.61
N LEU A 290 -12.03 12.99 1.32
CA LEU A 290 -11.44 13.78 0.24
C LEU A 290 -11.85 15.27 0.36
N LYS A 291 -13.12 15.53 0.70
CA LYS A 291 -13.64 16.89 0.88
C LYS A 291 -12.96 17.66 2.04
N GLU A 292 -12.61 16.97 3.11
CA GLU A 292 -11.94 17.55 4.29
C GLU A 292 -10.45 17.80 4.08
N ARG A 293 -9.88 17.30 2.99
CA ARG A 293 -8.47 17.50 2.65
C ARG A 293 -8.15 18.81 1.96
N ASN A 294 -9.17 19.61 1.58
CA ASN A 294 -9.01 20.89 0.91
C ASN A 294 -8.15 20.83 -0.37
N ILE A 295 -8.40 19.82 -1.18
CA ILE A 295 -7.71 19.66 -2.47
C ILE A 295 -8.22 20.74 -3.44
N PRO A 296 -7.35 21.34 -4.29
CA PRO A 296 -7.79 22.33 -5.27
C PRO A 296 -8.86 21.79 -6.20
N GLU A 297 -9.95 22.53 -6.39
CA GLU A 297 -11.11 22.13 -7.21
C GLU A 297 -10.74 21.74 -8.64
N TRP A 298 -9.71 22.40 -9.20
CA TRP A 298 -9.25 22.06 -10.54
C TRP A 298 -8.69 20.63 -10.64
N LEU A 299 -8.05 20.12 -9.56
CA LEU A 299 -7.51 18.75 -9.52
C LEU A 299 -8.64 17.72 -9.47
N GLU A 300 -9.68 17.97 -8.68
CA GLU A 300 -10.86 17.09 -8.62
C GLU A 300 -11.56 16.95 -9.97
N LYS A 301 -11.49 17.99 -10.79
CA LYS A 301 -12.08 18.04 -12.13
C LYS A 301 -11.16 17.60 -13.25
N LYS A 302 -9.94 17.11 -12.94
CA LYS A 302 -9.03 16.57 -13.95
C LYS A 302 -9.34 15.10 -14.25
N ASP A 303 -9.16 14.75 -15.51
CA ASP A 303 -9.49 13.42 -16.01
C ASP A 303 -8.33 12.71 -16.66
N LEU A 304 -7.29 13.45 -17.08
CA LEU A 304 -6.21 12.92 -17.92
C LEU A 304 -4.84 13.47 -17.49
N TRP A 305 -3.89 12.57 -17.38
CA TRP A 305 -2.47 12.84 -17.14
C TRP A 305 -1.63 12.37 -18.31
N MET A 306 -0.58 13.12 -18.64
CA MET A 306 0.41 12.73 -19.62
C MET A 306 1.82 12.92 -19.10
N ARG A 307 2.72 12.04 -19.52
CA ARG A 307 4.13 12.08 -19.18
C ARG A 307 4.93 12.73 -20.30
N ALA A 308 5.27 14.00 -20.15
CA ALA A 308 6.16 14.69 -21.08
C ALA A 308 7.62 14.48 -20.65
N LYS A 309 8.49 13.99 -21.57
CA LYS A 309 9.87 13.65 -21.20
C LYS A 309 10.90 14.71 -21.58
N TYR A 310 10.78 15.30 -22.76
CA TYR A 310 11.83 16.13 -23.36
C TYR A 310 11.29 17.52 -23.73
N LEU A 311 12.20 18.41 -24.15
CA LEU A 311 11.91 19.80 -24.53
C LEU A 311 12.14 20.07 -26.04
N GLY A 312 12.31 19.00 -26.82
CA GLY A 312 12.47 19.12 -28.29
C GLY A 312 11.15 19.40 -29.00
N ASP A 313 11.22 19.89 -30.21
CA ASP A 313 10.06 20.31 -31.01
C ASP A 313 9.05 19.17 -31.21
N THR A 314 9.50 17.93 -31.39
CA THR A 314 8.62 16.75 -31.51
C THR A 314 7.75 16.55 -30.27
N THR A 315 8.28 16.80 -29.08
CA THR A 315 7.51 16.73 -27.83
C THR A 315 6.50 17.87 -27.76
N VAL A 316 6.90 19.10 -28.08
CA VAL A 316 6.02 20.28 -28.06
C VAL A 316 4.87 20.12 -29.07
N VAL A 317 5.15 19.63 -30.26
CA VAL A 317 4.12 19.32 -31.28
C VAL A 317 3.14 18.25 -30.75
N ALA A 318 3.64 17.17 -30.16
CA ALA A 318 2.80 16.10 -29.63
C ALA A 318 1.94 16.58 -28.42
N VAL A 319 2.50 17.40 -27.54
CA VAL A 319 1.78 18.04 -26.43
C VAL A 319 0.65 18.91 -26.94
N ASN A 320 0.90 19.78 -27.95
CA ASN A 320 -0.13 20.61 -28.52
C ASN A 320 -1.22 19.79 -29.22
N LYS A 321 -0.84 18.75 -30.00
CA LYS A 321 -1.81 17.81 -30.59
C LYS A 321 -2.69 17.13 -29.54
N ALA A 322 -2.10 16.73 -28.40
CA ALA A 322 -2.84 16.14 -27.28
C ALA A 322 -3.85 17.12 -26.70
N ILE A 323 -3.45 18.38 -26.47
CA ILE A 323 -4.33 19.40 -25.94
C ILE A 323 -5.52 19.63 -26.89
N ASP A 324 -5.29 19.71 -28.21
CA ASP A 324 -6.34 19.85 -29.22
C ASP A 324 -7.26 18.63 -29.23
N TYR A 325 -6.71 17.43 -29.17
CA TYR A 325 -7.45 16.18 -29.28
C TYR A 325 -8.32 15.87 -28.05
N PHE A 326 -7.81 16.11 -26.83
CA PHE A 326 -8.51 15.81 -25.58
C PHE A 326 -9.23 17.01 -24.95
N GLY A 327 -9.00 18.22 -25.44
CA GLY A 327 -9.74 19.42 -25.06
C GLY A 327 -9.32 20.04 -23.73
N GLY A 328 -8.06 20.37 -23.54
CA GLY A 328 -7.59 21.30 -22.51
C GLY A 328 -7.63 20.86 -21.04
N SER A 329 -8.09 19.64 -20.73
CA SER A 329 -8.19 19.15 -19.34
C SER A 329 -7.07 18.15 -18.99
N ILE A 330 -5.82 18.50 -19.33
CA ILE A 330 -4.66 17.62 -19.17
C ILE A 330 -3.72 18.15 -18.09
N CYS A 331 -3.21 17.26 -17.22
CA CYS A 331 -2.05 17.50 -16.41
C CYS A 331 -0.83 16.87 -17.05
N PHE A 332 0.24 17.64 -17.19
CA PHE A 332 1.51 17.16 -17.71
C PHE A 332 2.50 16.97 -16.57
N HIS A 333 2.87 15.73 -16.31
CA HIS A 333 4.02 15.37 -15.48
C HIS A 333 5.25 15.46 -16.36
N TRP A 334 6.19 16.37 -16.07
CA TRP A 334 7.31 16.68 -16.94
C TRP A 334 8.63 16.21 -16.35
N TYR A 335 9.30 15.29 -17.06
CA TYR A 335 10.69 14.87 -16.81
C TYR A 335 11.67 15.83 -17.49
N PHE A 336 12.95 15.59 -17.49
CA PHE A 336 14.03 16.27 -18.22
C PHE A 336 13.82 17.78 -18.51
N TRP A 337 13.29 18.50 -17.51
CA TRP A 337 13.13 19.95 -17.58
C TRP A 337 14.43 20.70 -17.23
N HIS A 338 15.46 19.96 -16.75
CA HIS A 338 16.80 20.35 -16.40
C HIS A 338 17.82 19.86 -17.45
N HIS A 339 19.12 20.13 -17.24
CA HIS A 339 20.18 19.77 -18.17
C HIS A 339 20.78 18.37 -17.94
N HIS A 340 20.58 17.77 -16.80
CA HIS A 340 21.23 16.53 -16.39
C HIS A 340 20.46 15.29 -16.87
N SER A 341 21.16 14.15 -16.93
CA SER A 341 20.56 12.85 -17.20
C SER A 341 19.70 12.39 -15.99
N TYR A 342 18.80 11.44 -16.25
CA TYR A 342 17.97 10.85 -15.22
C TYR A 342 18.83 10.06 -14.21
N ASP A 343 18.41 10.01 -12.95
CA ASP A 343 19.08 9.34 -11.82
C ASP A 343 20.51 9.85 -11.53
N SER A 344 20.83 11.07 -11.92
CA SER A 344 22.10 11.72 -11.62
C SER A 344 21.92 13.19 -11.24
N HIS A 345 22.91 13.74 -10.60
CA HIS A 345 22.99 15.17 -10.19
C HIS A 345 21.87 15.61 -9.24
N TYR A 346 21.14 14.68 -8.63
CA TYR A 346 20.15 15.05 -7.62
C TYR A 346 20.81 15.65 -6.40
N PRO A 347 20.31 16.74 -5.81
CA PRO A 347 19.13 17.54 -6.18
C PRO A 347 19.49 18.81 -7.00
N ASP A 348 20.62 18.88 -7.70
CA ASP A 348 21.13 20.06 -8.41
C ASP A 348 20.41 20.27 -9.75
N TYR A 349 19.09 20.53 -9.72
CA TYR A 349 18.25 20.69 -10.91
C TYR A 349 18.42 22.07 -11.59
N PHE A 350 18.90 23.07 -10.89
CA PHE A 350 19.11 24.40 -11.44
C PHE A 350 20.57 24.63 -11.84
N PRO A 351 20.82 25.42 -12.93
CA PRO A 351 19.83 26.14 -13.72
C PRO A 351 18.93 25.22 -14.54
N ALA A 352 17.64 25.55 -14.62
CA ALA A 352 16.70 24.86 -15.47
C ALA A 352 17.04 25.04 -16.95
N ASN A 353 16.59 24.12 -17.81
CA ASN A 353 16.71 24.30 -19.25
C ASN A 353 15.89 25.53 -19.69
N PRO A 354 16.49 26.50 -20.42
CA PRO A 354 15.82 27.75 -20.75
C PRO A 354 14.59 27.60 -21.66
N LYS A 355 14.40 26.43 -22.29
CA LYS A 355 13.21 26.14 -23.10
C LYS A 355 12.00 25.78 -22.23
N PHE A 356 12.19 25.39 -20.96
CA PHE A 356 11.10 24.79 -20.18
C PHE A 356 10.05 25.83 -19.75
N GLU A 357 10.47 26.93 -19.17
CA GLU A 357 9.55 27.96 -18.68
C GLU A 357 8.62 28.53 -19.80
N PRO A 358 9.11 28.85 -21.03
CA PRO A 358 8.23 29.25 -22.13
C PRO A 358 7.19 28.15 -22.49
N ILE A 359 7.58 26.89 -22.46
CA ILE A 359 6.68 25.76 -22.72
C ILE A 359 5.61 25.69 -21.63
N VAL A 360 5.99 25.83 -20.36
CA VAL A 360 5.05 25.86 -19.23
C VAL A 360 4.01 26.95 -19.43
N ARG A 361 4.42 28.18 -19.76
CA ARG A 361 3.48 29.28 -20.03
C ARG A 361 2.52 28.95 -21.17
N GLN A 362 3.04 28.42 -22.29
CA GLN A 362 2.24 28.04 -23.44
C GLN A 362 1.16 27.00 -23.05
N VAL A 363 1.55 25.96 -22.34
CA VAL A 363 0.66 24.86 -21.93
C VAL A 363 -0.39 25.35 -20.93
N ARG A 364 0.02 26.16 -19.97
CA ARG A 364 -0.90 26.76 -18.97
C ARG A 364 -1.92 27.72 -19.59
N ASN A 365 -1.51 28.54 -20.55
CA ASN A 365 -2.41 29.46 -21.27
C ASN A 365 -3.50 28.70 -22.05
N ARG A 366 -3.33 27.40 -22.28
CA ARG A 366 -4.31 26.49 -22.88
C ARG A 366 -5.17 25.74 -21.85
N GLY A 367 -5.12 26.13 -20.55
CA GLY A 367 -5.93 25.53 -19.48
C GLY A 367 -5.39 24.21 -18.92
N CYS A 368 -4.18 23.81 -19.30
CA CYS A 368 -3.49 22.61 -18.81
C CYS A 368 -2.61 22.94 -17.59
N GLN A 369 -2.22 21.93 -16.84
CA GLN A 369 -1.32 22.05 -15.71
C GLN A 369 0.00 21.35 -15.99
N VAL A 370 1.09 21.88 -15.40
CA VAL A 370 2.44 21.33 -15.54
C VAL A 370 3.07 21.14 -14.17
N LEU A 371 3.55 19.91 -13.93
CA LEU A 371 4.22 19.50 -12.69
C LEU A 371 5.55 18.82 -13.03
N PRO A 372 6.68 19.48 -12.73
CA PRO A 372 7.99 18.93 -13.00
C PRO A 372 8.39 17.88 -11.96
N TYR A 373 9.22 16.94 -12.38
CA TYR A 373 9.82 15.88 -11.57
C TYR A 373 10.97 16.41 -10.70
N ILE A 374 10.98 16.01 -9.43
CA ILE A 374 12.18 15.99 -8.59
C ILE A 374 12.24 14.66 -7.83
N ASN A 375 13.46 14.27 -7.40
CA ASN A 375 13.62 13.13 -6.49
C ASN A 375 13.56 13.62 -5.04
N GLY A 376 12.81 12.93 -4.19
CA GLY A 376 12.59 13.30 -2.79
C GLY A 376 13.46 12.55 -1.79
N ARG A 377 14.41 11.69 -2.24
CA ARG A 377 15.10 10.76 -1.35
C ARG A 377 16.58 10.55 -1.65
N LEU A 378 17.03 10.81 -2.86
CA LEU A 378 18.37 10.49 -3.31
C LEU A 378 19.24 11.72 -3.51
N TRP A 379 20.51 11.59 -3.15
CA TRP A 379 21.52 12.63 -3.35
C TRP A 379 22.75 12.04 -4.05
N ASP A 380 23.11 12.61 -5.18
CA ASP A 380 24.31 12.24 -5.93
C ASP A 380 25.55 12.78 -5.20
N PRO A 381 26.44 11.92 -4.70
CA PRO A 381 27.63 12.35 -3.97
C PRO A 381 28.68 13.08 -4.84
N GLY A 382 28.52 13.04 -6.16
CA GLY A 382 29.36 13.77 -7.11
C GLY A 382 28.96 15.22 -7.34
N THR A 383 27.85 15.68 -6.75
CA THR A 383 27.38 17.05 -6.92
C THR A 383 28.14 18.07 -6.04
N GLU A 384 28.17 19.31 -6.50
CA GLU A 384 28.74 20.42 -5.72
C GLU A 384 27.96 20.64 -4.42
N SER A 385 26.63 20.54 -4.48
CA SER A 385 25.76 20.70 -3.31
C SER A 385 26.04 19.65 -2.23
N TYR A 386 26.39 18.42 -2.59
CA TYR A 386 26.69 17.35 -1.64
C TYR A 386 27.89 17.70 -0.77
N ALA A 387 28.97 18.20 -1.38
CA ALA A 387 30.15 18.64 -0.65
C ALA A 387 29.86 19.93 0.16
N ALA A 388 29.22 20.92 -0.44
CA ALA A 388 28.98 22.23 0.16
C ALA A 388 28.00 22.18 1.36
N ARG A 389 27.06 21.25 1.36
CA ARG A 389 25.99 21.13 2.37
C ARG A 389 26.14 19.91 3.28
N ASN A 390 27.33 19.30 3.32
CA ASN A 390 27.59 18.11 4.16
C ASN A 390 26.60 16.95 3.89
N GLY A 391 26.44 16.54 2.65
CA GLY A 391 25.49 15.51 2.25
C GLY A 391 25.67 14.17 3.00
N LYS A 392 26.89 13.85 3.46
CA LYS A 392 27.15 12.69 4.32
C LYS A 392 26.39 12.75 5.65
N ASP A 393 26.20 13.95 6.20
CA ASP A 393 25.49 14.15 7.45
C ASP A 393 23.96 14.14 7.28
N ALA A 394 23.50 14.27 6.03
CA ALA A 394 22.09 14.12 5.67
C ALA A 394 21.72 12.68 5.28
N SER A 395 22.69 11.78 5.10
CA SER A 395 22.46 10.44 4.56
C SER A 395 22.19 9.42 5.67
N CYS A 396 21.34 8.43 5.36
CA CYS A 396 21.08 7.27 6.21
C CYS A 396 22.33 6.42 6.37
N ARG A 397 22.54 5.89 7.57
CA ARG A 397 23.70 5.04 7.92
C ARG A 397 23.30 3.64 8.32
N ARG A 398 24.10 2.67 7.92
CA ARG A 398 24.05 1.28 8.37
C ARG A 398 24.59 1.17 9.80
N PRO A 399 24.43 0.01 10.48
CA PRO A 399 24.99 -0.22 11.81
C PRO A 399 26.53 -0.06 11.87
N ASP A 400 27.24 -0.39 10.79
CA ASP A 400 28.69 -0.24 10.64
C ASP A 400 29.16 1.19 10.31
N GLY A 401 28.21 2.12 10.19
CA GLY A 401 28.43 3.53 9.83
C GLY A 401 28.55 3.82 8.33
N ALA A 402 28.52 2.81 7.47
CA ALA A 402 28.49 2.98 6.02
C ALA A 402 27.18 3.63 5.56
N LEU A 403 27.23 4.35 4.45
CA LEU A 403 26.02 4.96 3.86
C LEU A 403 25.21 3.93 3.10
N TYR A 404 23.88 4.07 3.12
CA TYR A 404 23.03 3.39 2.15
C TYR A 404 23.15 4.10 0.79
N THR A 405 23.33 3.31 -0.25
CA THR A 405 23.42 3.79 -1.63
C THR A 405 22.52 2.98 -2.56
N GLU A 406 21.98 3.62 -3.57
CA GLU A 406 21.21 2.98 -4.63
C GLU A 406 21.80 3.35 -6.00
N VAL A 407 21.85 2.35 -6.88
CA VAL A 407 22.36 2.50 -8.26
C VAL A 407 21.25 2.11 -9.22
N TYR A 408 20.93 3.02 -10.12
CA TYR A 408 19.92 2.78 -11.17
C TYR A 408 20.60 2.56 -12.53
N PRO A 409 20.08 1.64 -13.36
CA PRO A 409 20.69 1.33 -14.67
C PRO A 409 20.78 2.52 -15.60
N THR A 410 19.94 3.55 -15.39
CA THR A 410 19.88 4.77 -16.22
C THR A 410 21.10 5.67 -16.09
N SER A 411 21.78 5.67 -14.93
CA SER A 411 22.92 6.56 -14.68
C SER A 411 24.17 5.85 -14.16
N ILE A 412 24.01 4.68 -13.50
CA ILE A 412 25.07 3.97 -12.75
C ILE A 412 25.71 4.80 -11.61
N VAL A 413 25.09 5.92 -11.22
CA VAL A 413 25.55 6.77 -10.10
C VAL A 413 25.15 6.11 -8.78
N PRO A 414 26.06 5.95 -7.81
CA PRO A 414 25.73 5.44 -6.48
C PRO A 414 25.13 6.55 -5.61
N ASN A 415 23.88 6.90 -5.86
CA ASN A 415 23.19 7.92 -5.08
C ASN A 415 23.07 7.51 -3.62
N THR A 416 23.38 8.41 -2.68
CA THR A 416 23.15 8.17 -1.26
C THR A 416 21.68 8.33 -0.91
N VAL A 417 21.18 7.47 -0.01
CA VAL A 417 19.82 7.58 0.53
C VAL A 417 19.81 8.61 1.65
N THR A 418 19.07 9.68 1.48
CA THR A 418 18.96 10.74 2.50
C THR A 418 18.03 10.32 3.64
N CYS A 419 18.30 10.77 4.83
CA CYS A 419 17.40 10.60 5.96
C CYS A 419 16.35 11.74 5.98
N PRO A 420 15.06 11.42 5.96
CA PRO A 420 14.02 12.46 5.95
C PRO A 420 13.99 13.30 7.24
N SER A 421 14.58 12.81 8.35
CA SER A 421 14.71 13.58 9.59
C SER A 421 15.86 14.61 9.57
N SER A 422 16.70 14.58 8.53
CA SER A 422 17.79 15.55 8.40
C SER A 422 17.25 16.92 8.00
N PRO A 423 17.52 17.99 8.80
CA PRO A 423 17.12 19.34 8.44
C PRO A 423 17.81 19.83 7.15
N ILE A 424 19.00 19.31 6.84
CA ILE A 424 19.72 19.63 5.60
C ILE A 424 18.89 19.20 4.39
N TRP A 425 18.43 17.95 4.38
CA TRP A 425 17.63 17.43 3.27
C TRP A 425 16.26 18.10 3.18
N LYS A 426 15.59 18.28 4.32
CA LYS A 426 14.32 19.00 4.37
C LYS A 426 14.42 20.38 3.72
N ASN A 427 15.42 21.18 4.11
CA ASN A 427 15.60 22.52 3.57
C ASN A 427 15.85 22.51 2.05
N ILE A 428 16.59 21.54 1.52
CA ILE A 428 16.80 21.38 0.08
C ILE A 428 15.47 21.17 -0.66
N ILE A 429 14.62 20.29 -0.17
CA ILE A 429 13.30 20.04 -0.79
C ILE A 429 12.42 21.30 -0.76
N LEU A 430 12.42 22.03 0.36
CA LEU A 430 11.63 23.26 0.48
C LEU A 430 12.16 24.38 -0.44
N GLU A 431 13.48 24.57 -0.54
CA GLU A 431 14.12 25.52 -1.46
C GLU A 431 13.84 25.17 -2.94
N LEU A 432 13.84 23.89 -3.28
CA LEU A 432 13.47 23.42 -4.62
C LEU A 432 12.00 23.71 -4.92
N ALA A 433 11.10 23.46 -3.97
CA ALA A 433 9.69 23.75 -4.14
C ALA A 433 9.43 25.22 -4.44
N ASP A 434 10.08 26.14 -3.71
CA ASP A 434 10.03 27.57 -3.99
C ASP A 434 10.58 27.91 -5.37
N SER A 435 11.80 27.45 -5.69
CA SER A 435 12.47 27.77 -6.94
C SER A 435 11.69 27.30 -8.18
N ILE A 436 11.10 26.10 -8.11
CA ILE A 436 10.31 25.53 -9.20
C ILE A 436 9.04 26.35 -9.45
N GLN A 437 8.34 26.72 -8.41
CA GLN A 437 7.09 27.48 -8.53
C GLN A 437 7.33 28.92 -8.98
N ASP A 438 8.34 29.60 -8.40
CA ASP A 438 8.59 31.03 -8.64
C ASP A 438 9.30 31.30 -9.97
N ARG A 439 10.27 30.45 -10.35
CA ARG A 439 11.06 30.66 -11.57
C ARG A 439 10.46 30.00 -12.81
N LEU A 440 9.73 28.88 -12.63
CA LEU A 440 9.20 28.09 -13.74
C LEU A 440 7.68 28.22 -13.90
N HIS A 441 7.02 28.91 -12.97
CA HIS A 441 5.58 29.18 -12.96
C HIS A 441 4.71 27.92 -13.11
N THR A 442 5.12 26.83 -12.50
CA THR A 442 4.42 25.52 -12.55
C THR A 442 3.18 25.49 -11.63
N ASN A 443 2.40 24.42 -11.72
CA ASN A 443 1.22 24.20 -10.87
C ASN A 443 1.52 23.37 -9.62
N GLY A 444 2.76 23.39 -9.18
CA GLY A 444 3.31 22.58 -8.11
C GLY A 444 4.42 21.67 -8.62
N LEU A 445 4.61 20.52 -7.97
CA LEU A 445 5.72 19.61 -8.30
C LEU A 445 5.38 18.16 -7.99
N TYR A 446 6.09 17.27 -8.65
CA TYR A 446 6.12 15.84 -8.33
C TYR A 446 7.40 15.52 -7.57
N ILE A 447 7.23 14.86 -6.42
CA ILE A 447 8.34 14.44 -5.54
C ILE A 447 8.40 12.91 -5.58
N ASP A 448 9.36 12.40 -6.32
CA ASP A 448 9.55 10.98 -6.56
C ASP A 448 10.04 10.20 -5.34
N GLN A 449 9.75 8.90 -5.32
CA GLN A 449 10.21 7.89 -4.35
C GLN A 449 9.70 8.03 -2.92
N VAL A 450 9.05 9.11 -2.50
CA VAL A 450 8.61 9.27 -1.10
C VAL A 450 7.56 8.23 -0.71
N ALA A 451 6.50 8.07 -1.52
CA ALA A 451 5.44 7.09 -1.24
C ALA A 451 5.70 5.73 -1.92
N ALA A 452 6.75 5.62 -2.75
CA ALA A 452 7.09 4.40 -3.48
C ALA A 452 8.15 3.56 -2.79
N ALA A 453 9.20 4.18 -2.24
CA ALA A 453 10.35 3.46 -1.73
C ALA A 453 10.16 3.06 -0.27
N ALA A 454 10.57 1.83 0.06
CA ALA A 454 10.56 1.34 1.43
C ALA A 454 11.49 2.15 2.34
N PRO A 455 11.13 2.31 3.63
CA PRO A 455 11.98 2.93 4.62
C PRO A 455 13.30 2.19 4.82
N TYR A 456 14.37 2.94 5.05
CA TYR A 456 15.63 2.37 5.55
C TYR A 456 15.75 2.58 7.06
N PRO A 457 16.16 1.56 7.83
CA PRO A 457 16.59 1.79 9.20
C PRO A 457 17.85 2.66 9.20
N CYS A 458 17.91 3.66 10.07
CA CYS A 458 19.03 4.60 10.11
C CYS A 458 19.72 4.59 11.48
N TYR A 459 21.05 4.42 11.47
CA TYR A 459 21.88 4.33 12.66
C TYR A 459 22.78 5.58 12.84
N ALA A 460 22.45 6.68 12.17
CA ALA A 460 23.17 7.93 12.35
C ALA A 460 22.92 8.51 13.74
N ARG A 461 24.01 8.96 14.40
CA ARG A 461 23.95 9.51 15.77
C ARG A 461 23.63 11.01 15.80
N ASN A 462 23.74 11.68 14.65
CA ASN A 462 23.49 13.11 14.48
C ASN A 462 22.08 13.43 13.94
N HIS A 463 21.22 12.43 13.81
CA HIS A 463 19.84 12.62 13.41
C HIS A 463 18.89 12.67 14.62
N SER A 464 17.72 13.29 14.47
CA SER A 464 16.76 13.54 15.55
C SER A 464 15.84 12.35 15.89
N HIS A 465 16.24 11.14 15.54
CA HIS A 465 15.48 9.93 15.84
C HIS A 465 16.37 8.87 16.53
N PRO A 466 15.79 7.93 17.28
CA PRO A 466 16.50 6.77 17.80
C PRO A 466 17.09 5.92 16.65
N ALA A 467 18.24 5.28 16.89
CA ALA A 467 18.83 4.36 15.91
C ALA A 467 17.88 3.19 15.56
N GLY A 468 18.01 2.68 14.36
CA GLY A 468 17.22 1.55 13.86
C GLY A 468 16.07 1.97 12.94
N GLY A 469 15.02 1.17 12.94
CA GLY A 469 13.78 1.42 12.20
C GLY A 469 12.79 2.28 13.00
N GLY A 470 11.50 2.01 12.81
CA GLY A 470 10.44 2.67 13.55
C GLY A 470 9.67 3.70 12.71
N GLU A 471 8.99 4.59 13.40
CA GLU A 471 8.08 5.57 12.84
C GLU A 471 8.74 6.84 12.29
N PHE A 472 10.05 7.04 12.52
CA PHE A 472 10.74 8.29 12.18
C PHE A 472 10.66 8.62 10.69
N TRP A 473 10.70 7.59 9.84
CA TRP A 473 10.71 7.77 8.39
C TRP A 473 9.43 8.44 7.90
N TYR A 474 8.29 7.85 8.23
CA TYR A 474 6.98 8.41 7.91
C TYR A 474 6.76 9.77 8.59
N ASN A 475 7.01 9.87 9.90
CA ASN A 475 6.80 11.09 10.66
C ASN A 475 7.58 12.26 10.06
N SER A 476 8.85 12.04 9.67
CA SER A 476 9.68 13.10 9.09
C SER A 476 9.19 13.57 7.73
N TYR A 477 8.76 12.66 6.86
CA TYR A 477 8.15 13.08 5.59
C TYR A 477 6.80 13.77 5.80
N ARG A 478 5.97 13.28 6.72
CA ARG A 478 4.70 13.95 7.06
C ARG A 478 4.95 15.40 7.51
N ASP A 479 5.89 15.61 8.40
CA ASP A 479 6.20 16.92 8.94
C ASP A 479 6.84 17.84 7.87
N MET A 480 7.71 17.30 7.03
CA MET A 480 8.28 18.01 5.86
C MET A 480 7.19 18.44 4.88
N MET A 481 6.26 17.56 4.54
CA MET A 481 5.18 17.86 3.60
C MET A 481 4.15 18.83 4.21
N ALA A 482 3.92 18.78 5.52
CA ALA A 482 3.09 19.75 6.22
C ALA A 482 3.69 21.15 6.12
N GLU A 483 4.98 21.32 6.41
CA GLU A 483 5.70 22.58 6.29
C GLU A 483 5.72 23.09 4.83
N LEU A 484 5.96 22.18 3.86
CA LEU A 484 5.91 22.53 2.44
C LEU A 484 4.55 23.12 2.06
N ARG A 485 3.45 22.48 2.48
CA ARG A 485 2.09 22.93 2.18
C ARG A 485 1.73 24.25 2.84
N GLU A 486 2.12 24.43 4.10
CA GLU A 486 1.77 25.61 4.90
C GLU A 486 2.54 26.84 4.45
N SER A 487 3.84 26.71 4.14
CA SER A 487 4.75 27.85 3.99
C SER A 487 5.36 28.00 2.59
N HIS A 488 5.42 26.93 1.79
CA HIS A 488 6.15 26.90 0.52
C HIS A 488 5.26 26.60 -0.70
N LEU A 489 4.06 26.07 -0.52
CA LEU A 489 3.17 25.78 -1.65
C LEU A 489 2.35 27.02 -2.01
N ARG A 490 2.40 27.44 -3.28
CA ARG A 490 1.61 28.59 -3.78
C ARG A 490 0.14 28.19 -3.87
N LYS A 491 -0.75 29.16 -3.71
CA LYS A 491 -2.18 28.96 -3.77
C LYS A 491 -2.58 28.19 -5.02
N ASP A 492 -3.46 27.22 -4.87
CA ASP A 492 -3.98 26.32 -5.91
C ASP A 492 -2.92 25.43 -6.60
N ASN A 493 -1.66 25.44 -6.12
CA ASN A 493 -0.66 24.45 -6.53
C ASN A 493 -0.80 23.16 -5.73
N ILE A 494 -0.23 22.08 -6.26
CA ILE A 494 -0.29 20.75 -5.65
C ILE A 494 1.09 20.11 -5.50
N VAL A 495 1.15 19.14 -4.63
CA VAL A 495 2.26 18.17 -4.57
C VAL A 495 1.71 16.76 -4.78
N PHE A 496 2.43 15.96 -5.57
CA PHE A 496 2.10 14.56 -5.74
C PHE A 496 3.35 13.69 -5.78
N SER A 497 3.18 12.38 -5.61
CA SER A 497 4.29 11.42 -5.54
C SER A 497 3.98 10.15 -6.29
N GLU A 498 5.00 9.33 -6.49
CA GLU A 498 4.89 7.98 -7.03
C GLU A 498 4.30 7.04 -5.99
N GLU A 499 3.43 6.17 -6.44
CA GLU A 499 2.76 5.12 -5.69
C GLU A 499 1.79 5.59 -4.59
N ASN A 500 1.13 4.62 -3.97
CA ASN A 500 -0.06 4.85 -3.16
C ASN A 500 0.04 4.26 -1.75
N ALA A 501 1.24 4.22 -1.16
CA ALA A 501 1.34 3.79 0.23
C ALA A 501 0.48 4.69 1.13
N GLU A 502 -0.48 4.07 1.82
CA GLU A 502 -1.61 4.71 2.52
C GLU A 502 -1.21 5.81 3.50
N CYS A 503 -0.10 5.60 4.22
CA CYS A 503 0.35 6.57 5.23
C CYS A 503 0.70 7.94 4.60
N TYR A 504 1.02 8.00 3.32
CA TYR A 504 1.34 9.25 2.62
C TYR A 504 0.12 9.96 2.02
N ILE A 505 -1.09 9.44 2.21
CA ILE A 505 -2.34 10.12 1.80
C ILE A 505 -2.39 11.58 2.28
N PRO A 506 -2.05 11.93 3.54
CA PRO A 506 -2.07 13.34 3.98
C PRO A 506 -0.95 14.19 3.38
N CYS A 507 0.11 13.58 2.88
CA CYS A 507 1.29 14.27 2.38
C CYS A 507 1.08 14.83 0.97
N PHE A 508 0.28 14.16 0.13
CA PHE A 508 0.14 14.45 -1.30
C PHE A 508 -1.33 14.65 -1.70
N ASP A 509 -1.59 15.53 -2.68
CA ASP A 509 -2.94 15.83 -3.15
C ASP A 509 -3.52 14.70 -4.00
N ILE A 510 -2.64 14.03 -4.74
CA ILE A 510 -2.94 12.89 -5.60
C ILE A 510 -1.74 11.95 -5.62
N LEU A 511 -1.98 10.65 -5.81
CA LEU A 511 -0.95 9.62 -5.86
C LEU A 511 -0.92 8.97 -7.24
N LEU A 512 0.28 8.86 -7.81
CA LEU A 512 0.53 8.26 -9.12
C LEU A 512 0.80 6.76 -8.97
N THR A 513 -0.09 5.91 -9.46
CA THR A 513 0.05 4.44 -9.34
C THR A 513 0.66 3.86 -10.61
N VAL A 514 1.95 3.49 -10.60
CA VAL A 514 2.70 3.05 -11.78
C VAL A 514 3.36 1.68 -11.67
N ASN A 515 3.76 1.25 -10.48
CA ASN A 515 4.50 0.00 -10.29
C ASN A 515 3.61 -1.17 -9.84
N THR A 516 2.31 -1.11 -10.11
CA THR A 516 1.46 -2.27 -9.88
C THR A 516 2.03 -3.46 -10.66
N PRO A 517 2.29 -4.61 -10.02
CA PRO A 517 3.02 -5.71 -10.64
C PRO A 517 2.44 -6.19 -11.95
N HIS A 518 3.30 -6.35 -12.95
CA HIS A 518 2.98 -6.95 -14.22
C HIS A 518 3.54 -8.36 -14.25
N ASN A 519 2.73 -9.31 -13.91
CA ASN A 519 3.13 -10.71 -13.91
C ASN A 519 1.95 -11.52 -14.45
N PRO A 520 2.14 -12.37 -15.47
CA PRO A 520 1.08 -13.25 -15.97
C PRO A 520 0.45 -14.14 -14.89
N ASP A 521 1.17 -14.40 -13.79
CA ASP A 521 0.69 -15.16 -12.64
C ASP A 521 -0.05 -14.29 -11.60
N CYS A 522 -0.19 -13.00 -11.84
CA CYS A 522 -0.81 -12.03 -10.95
C CYS A 522 -2.04 -11.39 -11.58
N ARG A 523 -3.17 -11.46 -10.91
CA ARG A 523 -4.34 -10.65 -11.23
C ARG A 523 -4.33 -9.40 -10.35
N ILE A 524 -4.51 -8.23 -10.96
CA ILE A 524 -4.69 -6.98 -10.22
C ILE A 524 -6.12 -6.93 -9.68
N VAL A 525 -6.26 -6.63 -8.39
CA VAL A 525 -7.53 -6.54 -7.68
C VAL A 525 -7.72 -5.15 -7.06
N PRO A 526 -8.96 -4.64 -6.97
CA PRO A 526 -9.23 -3.28 -6.49
C PRO A 526 -9.20 -3.15 -4.96
N LEU A 527 -8.13 -3.65 -4.32
CA LEU A 527 -8.03 -3.65 -2.87
C LEU A 527 -7.89 -2.23 -2.30
N PHE A 528 -7.01 -1.40 -2.88
CA PHE A 528 -6.83 -0.02 -2.46
C PHE A 528 -8.06 0.88 -2.74
N PRO A 529 -8.70 0.84 -3.93
CA PRO A 529 -9.94 1.54 -4.16
C PRO A 529 -11.07 1.16 -3.20
N LEU A 530 -11.17 -0.11 -2.83
CA LEU A 530 -12.17 -0.62 -1.89
C LEU A 530 -12.05 0.03 -0.50
N ILE A 531 -10.84 0.41 -0.10
CA ILE A 531 -10.54 1.01 1.19
C ILE A 531 -10.55 2.54 1.13
N TYR A 532 -9.92 3.15 0.09
CA TYR A 532 -9.54 4.55 0.11
C TYR A 532 -10.13 5.44 -1.00
N SER A 533 -11.01 4.91 -1.86
CA SER A 533 -11.55 5.70 -3.00
C SER A 533 -12.25 7.00 -2.61
N ASP A 534 -12.80 7.09 -1.40
CA ASP A 534 -13.44 8.29 -0.83
C ASP A 534 -12.49 9.17 0.00
N ARG A 535 -11.19 8.86 0.03
CA ARG A 535 -10.17 9.50 0.87
C ARG A 535 -9.06 10.16 0.08
N VAL A 536 -8.73 9.65 -1.10
CA VAL A 536 -7.60 10.12 -1.91
C VAL A 536 -7.92 10.04 -3.39
N LEU A 537 -7.37 10.98 -4.16
CA LEU A 537 -7.31 10.88 -5.62
C LEU A 537 -6.09 10.04 -6.02
N THR A 538 -6.27 9.22 -7.04
CA THR A 538 -5.18 8.54 -7.72
C THR A 538 -5.18 8.91 -9.19
N CYS A 539 -4.01 8.88 -9.82
CA CYS A 539 -3.89 9.13 -11.23
C CYS A 539 -2.99 8.10 -11.90
N ALA A 540 -3.15 7.99 -13.20
CA ALA A 540 -2.46 7.06 -14.04
C ALA A 540 -2.76 5.61 -13.65
N TYR A 541 -2.18 4.76 -14.35
CA TYR A 541 -1.98 3.36 -14.07
C TYR A 541 -0.67 3.00 -14.71
N THR A 542 -0.19 1.85 -14.42
CA THR A 542 1.04 1.35 -14.95
C THR A 542 1.21 1.71 -16.42
N TYR A 543 2.03 2.68 -16.67
CA TYR A 543 2.66 2.82 -17.94
C TYR A 543 4.09 2.30 -17.80
N SER A 544 4.31 1.07 -18.19
CA SER A 544 5.66 0.56 -18.35
C SER A 544 6.29 1.23 -19.58
N PRO A 545 7.54 1.68 -19.54
CA PRO A 545 8.24 2.10 -20.73
C PRO A 545 8.36 0.98 -21.79
N TYR A 546 8.09 -0.25 -21.37
CA TYR A 546 8.07 -1.44 -22.23
C TYR A 546 6.67 -1.78 -22.75
N THR A 547 5.61 -1.11 -22.28
CA THR A 547 4.25 -1.33 -22.76
C THR A 547 4.14 -0.71 -24.17
N ASP A 548 3.85 -1.53 -25.14
CA ASP A 548 3.49 -1.09 -26.48
C ASP A 548 2.00 -0.68 -26.48
N VAL A 549 1.72 0.61 -26.70
CA VAL A 549 0.35 1.14 -26.76
C VAL A 549 -0.51 0.43 -27.81
N THR A 550 0.09 -0.28 -28.76
CA THR A 550 -0.61 -0.99 -29.84
C THR A 550 -0.96 -2.44 -29.52
N LYS A 551 -0.58 -2.98 -28.34
CA LYS A 551 -0.77 -4.39 -27.97
C LYS A 551 -2.06 -4.68 -27.19
N GLY A 552 -2.94 -3.71 -27.00
CA GLY A 552 -4.15 -3.86 -26.20
C GLY A 552 -3.95 -3.70 -24.67
N GLU A 553 -2.72 -3.79 -24.17
CA GLU A 553 -2.40 -3.53 -22.76
C GLU A 553 -2.79 -2.11 -22.36
N PHE A 554 -2.58 -1.14 -23.22
CA PHE A 554 -2.95 0.25 -22.99
C PHE A 554 -4.44 0.41 -22.74
N ARG A 555 -5.31 -0.28 -23.50
CA ARG A 555 -6.76 -0.25 -23.28
C ARG A 555 -7.15 -0.92 -21.97
N TYR A 556 -6.56 -2.06 -21.68
CA TYR A 556 -6.78 -2.77 -20.43
C TYR A 556 -6.40 -1.92 -19.22
N GLN A 557 -5.23 -1.30 -19.23
CA GLN A 557 -4.76 -0.41 -18.17
C GLN A 557 -5.72 0.76 -17.94
N ASN A 558 -6.12 1.45 -19.03
CA ASN A 558 -7.02 2.59 -18.91
C ASN A 558 -8.45 2.18 -18.53
N MET A 559 -8.91 0.98 -18.91
CA MET A 559 -10.16 0.41 -18.42
C MET A 559 -10.12 0.20 -16.90
N GLN A 560 -9.07 -0.43 -16.37
CA GLN A 560 -8.92 -0.60 -14.93
C GLN A 560 -8.80 0.74 -14.20
N CYS A 561 -7.99 1.65 -14.73
CA CYS A 561 -7.83 3.00 -14.20
C CYS A 561 -9.19 3.70 -14.07
N PHE A 562 -10.02 3.65 -15.11
CA PHE A 562 -11.38 4.19 -15.09
C PHE A 562 -12.27 3.50 -14.05
N LEU A 563 -12.31 2.17 -14.06
CA LEU A 563 -13.18 1.40 -13.16
C LEU A 563 -12.80 1.57 -11.70
N TYR A 564 -11.52 1.77 -11.40
CA TYR A 564 -11.00 2.01 -10.05
C TYR A 564 -11.06 3.50 -9.62
N GLY A 565 -11.60 4.38 -10.48
CA GLY A 565 -11.85 5.79 -10.19
C GLY A 565 -10.66 6.71 -10.35
N SER A 566 -9.51 6.19 -10.80
CA SER A 566 -8.32 6.99 -11.05
C SER A 566 -8.49 7.97 -12.21
N GLN A 567 -7.77 9.07 -12.19
CA GLN A 567 -7.59 9.94 -13.35
C GLN A 567 -6.72 9.21 -14.38
N LEU A 568 -7.08 9.28 -15.66
CA LEU A 568 -6.59 8.38 -16.71
C LEU A 568 -5.19 8.75 -17.23
N GLY A 569 -4.59 7.87 -18.01
CA GLY A 569 -3.47 8.14 -18.89
C GLY A 569 -2.10 7.91 -18.28
N TRP A 570 -1.29 8.94 -18.21
CA TRP A 570 0.15 9.01 -17.95
C TRP A 570 1.00 8.42 -19.07
N VAL A 571 0.50 8.53 -20.29
CA VAL A 571 1.19 8.13 -21.51
C VAL A 571 2.05 9.28 -22.05
N ASP A 572 3.17 8.95 -22.71
CA ASP A 572 3.92 9.94 -23.48
C ASP A 572 3.09 10.34 -24.73
N PRO A 573 2.74 11.62 -24.90
CA PRO A 573 1.90 12.05 -26.00
C PRO A 573 2.47 11.75 -27.38
N ARG A 574 3.80 11.58 -27.50
CA ARG A 574 4.46 11.22 -28.78
C ARG A 574 4.09 9.81 -29.25
N LEU A 575 3.65 8.92 -28.34
CA LEU A 575 3.33 7.53 -28.66
C LEU A 575 1.90 7.34 -29.19
N LEU A 576 1.00 8.33 -29.02
CA LEU A 576 -0.43 8.18 -29.32
C LEU A 576 -0.78 8.21 -30.80
N TRP A 577 0.13 8.72 -31.67
CA TRP A 577 -0.13 8.92 -33.10
C TRP A 577 0.98 8.43 -34.00
N VAL A 578 1.75 7.44 -33.58
CA VAL A 578 2.86 6.87 -34.37
C VAL A 578 2.38 6.00 -35.51
N ASN A 579 1.17 5.44 -35.43
CA ASN A 579 0.52 4.64 -36.46
C ASN A 579 -0.99 4.51 -36.18
N GLU A 580 -1.74 3.91 -37.11
CA GLU A 580 -3.20 3.73 -37.01
C GLU A 580 -3.63 2.95 -35.77
N LYS A 581 -2.85 1.97 -35.31
CA LYS A 581 -3.16 1.22 -34.08
C LYS A 581 -3.05 2.10 -32.85
N ALA A 582 -2.01 2.93 -32.76
CA ALA A 582 -1.87 3.89 -31.67
C ALA A 582 -2.97 4.96 -31.68
N GLU A 583 -3.43 5.39 -32.85
CA GLU A 583 -4.58 6.29 -32.99
C GLU A 583 -5.88 5.66 -32.47
N TYR A 584 -6.05 4.36 -32.65
CA TYR A 584 -7.18 3.62 -32.10
C TYR A 584 -7.13 3.56 -30.56
N GLU A 585 -5.95 3.33 -29.99
CA GLU A 585 -5.73 3.41 -28.54
C GLU A 585 -6.01 4.83 -27.99
N ALA A 586 -5.60 5.87 -28.71
CA ALA A 586 -5.90 7.25 -28.37
C ALA A 586 -7.41 7.56 -28.42
N LEU A 587 -8.14 6.96 -29.35
CA LEU A 587 -9.59 7.06 -29.43
C LEU A 587 -10.27 6.42 -28.20
N PHE A 588 -9.83 5.24 -27.77
CA PHE A 588 -10.32 4.61 -26.55
C PHE A 588 -10.09 5.50 -25.33
N LEU A 589 -8.88 6.02 -25.16
CA LEU A 589 -8.56 6.94 -24.08
C LEU A 589 -9.46 8.19 -24.09
N ARG A 590 -9.74 8.75 -25.27
CA ARG A 590 -10.65 9.88 -25.42
C ARG A 590 -12.09 9.53 -25.04
N ASN A 591 -12.58 8.34 -25.41
CA ASN A 591 -13.91 7.86 -25.07
C ASN A 591 -14.08 7.75 -23.55
N LEU A 592 -13.11 7.15 -22.88
CA LEU A 592 -13.13 7.03 -21.41
C LEU A 592 -12.97 8.39 -20.71
N THR A 593 -12.09 9.27 -21.21
CA THR A 593 -11.93 10.63 -20.68
C THR A 593 -13.23 11.42 -20.79
N ASN A 594 -13.92 11.35 -21.93
CA ASN A 594 -15.20 12.01 -22.13
C ASN A 594 -16.33 11.42 -21.24
N LEU A 595 -16.30 10.13 -20.96
CA LEU A 595 -17.21 9.51 -20.01
C LEU A 595 -16.91 10.02 -18.60
N ARG A 596 -15.63 10.00 -18.17
CA ARG A 596 -15.20 10.38 -16.84
C ARG A 596 -15.52 11.84 -16.50
N LYS A 597 -15.37 12.77 -17.45
CA LYS A 597 -15.76 14.19 -17.31
C LYS A 597 -17.21 14.39 -16.84
N LYS A 598 -18.09 13.44 -17.10
CA LYS A 598 -19.51 13.48 -16.72
C LYS A 598 -19.78 12.75 -15.40
N GLN A 599 -18.75 12.26 -14.70
CA GLN A 599 -18.89 11.38 -13.53
C GLN A 599 -18.20 11.92 -12.28
N HIS A 600 -17.82 13.18 -12.23
CA HIS A 600 -17.22 13.79 -11.06
C HIS A 600 -18.14 13.73 -9.83
N ASP A 601 -19.48 13.69 -10.05
CA ASP A 601 -20.48 13.50 -9.00
C ASP A 601 -20.39 12.14 -8.29
N VAL A 602 -19.68 11.18 -8.90
CA VAL A 602 -19.44 9.84 -8.35
C VAL A 602 -17.98 9.67 -7.94
N PHE A 603 -17.03 9.96 -8.85
CA PHE A 603 -15.61 9.66 -8.59
C PHE A 603 -14.95 10.62 -7.59
N THR A 604 -15.45 11.85 -7.42
CA THR A 604 -14.94 12.76 -6.40
C THR A 604 -15.58 12.46 -5.06
N GLY A 605 -14.86 11.76 -4.20
CA GLY A 605 -15.29 11.38 -2.85
C GLY A 605 -16.35 10.28 -2.80
N GLY A 606 -16.62 9.58 -3.89
CA GLY A 606 -17.48 8.39 -3.89
C GLY A 606 -16.72 7.13 -3.45
N ARG A 607 -17.48 6.09 -3.13
CA ARG A 607 -16.95 4.79 -2.69
C ARG A 607 -16.98 3.76 -3.80
N TYR A 608 -15.86 3.11 -4.02
CA TYR A 608 -15.80 1.85 -4.77
C TYR A 608 -16.47 0.74 -3.94
N ILE A 609 -17.37 -0.02 -4.55
CA ILE A 609 -18.16 -1.04 -3.83
C ILE A 609 -17.75 -2.45 -4.26
N ALA A 610 -17.70 -2.72 -5.58
CA ALA A 610 -17.39 -4.05 -6.07
C ALA A 610 -16.92 -4.04 -7.52
N GLU A 611 -16.11 -5.02 -7.88
CA GLU A 611 -15.84 -5.39 -9.26
C GLU A 611 -17.02 -6.15 -9.83
N VAL A 612 -17.30 -5.96 -11.11
CA VAL A 612 -18.33 -6.67 -11.86
C VAL A 612 -17.69 -7.34 -13.06
N ILE A 613 -17.84 -8.65 -13.17
CA ILE A 613 -17.47 -9.42 -14.35
C ILE A 613 -18.77 -9.91 -15.00
N PRO A 614 -19.24 -9.26 -16.08
CA PRO A 614 -20.42 -9.70 -16.80
C PRO A 614 -20.21 -11.10 -17.42
N THR A 615 -21.28 -11.86 -17.54
CA THR A 615 -21.27 -13.20 -18.18
C THR A 615 -21.79 -13.13 -19.62
N GLY A 616 -21.87 -14.27 -20.32
CA GLY A 616 -22.34 -14.34 -21.70
C GLY A 616 -21.22 -14.11 -22.71
N ASP A 617 -21.43 -13.24 -23.70
CA ASP A 617 -20.44 -12.90 -24.72
C ASP A 617 -19.36 -11.96 -24.14
N ASN A 618 -18.48 -12.54 -23.31
CA ASN A 618 -17.38 -11.84 -22.66
C ASN A 618 -16.10 -12.69 -22.72
N PRO A 619 -15.34 -12.64 -23.81
CA PRO A 619 -14.16 -13.45 -23.96
C PRO A 619 -13.04 -13.05 -22.99
N ILE A 620 -12.25 -14.06 -22.62
CA ILE A 620 -10.98 -13.87 -21.93
C ILE A 620 -9.89 -13.78 -22.99
N VAL A 621 -9.07 -12.73 -22.91
CA VAL A 621 -7.96 -12.50 -23.82
C VAL A 621 -6.63 -12.50 -23.06
N ASP A 622 -5.56 -12.76 -23.78
CA ASP A 622 -4.20 -12.57 -23.27
C ASP A 622 -3.84 -11.08 -23.36
N VAL A 623 -3.64 -10.48 -22.21
CA VAL A 623 -3.27 -9.06 -22.07
C VAL A 623 -1.75 -8.92 -21.86
N HIS A 624 -0.97 -9.80 -22.47
CA HIS A 624 0.49 -9.81 -22.44
C HIS A 624 1.05 -9.82 -21.00
N THR A 625 1.65 -8.72 -20.53
CA THR A 625 2.25 -8.66 -19.18
C THR A 625 1.24 -8.73 -18.02
N PHE A 626 -0.05 -8.55 -18.29
CA PHE A 626 -1.11 -8.63 -17.27
C PHE A 626 -1.82 -9.98 -17.23
N GLY A 627 -1.34 -10.97 -17.99
CA GLY A 627 -1.95 -12.29 -18.07
C GLY A 627 -3.29 -12.29 -18.78
N LYS A 628 -4.17 -13.22 -18.40
CA LYS A 628 -5.48 -13.40 -19.04
C LYS A 628 -6.57 -12.72 -18.23
N ASP A 629 -7.39 -11.88 -18.89
CA ASP A 629 -8.54 -11.24 -18.26
C ASP A 629 -9.67 -10.99 -19.28
N TYR A 630 -10.84 -10.61 -18.76
CA TYR A 630 -12.05 -10.33 -19.54
C TYR A 630 -11.95 -8.99 -20.27
N VAL A 631 -12.47 -8.94 -21.50
CA VAL A 631 -12.51 -7.70 -22.30
C VAL A 631 -13.61 -6.74 -21.86
N VAL A 632 -14.69 -7.25 -21.25
CA VAL A 632 -15.76 -6.44 -20.67
C VAL A 632 -15.71 -6.58 -19.16
N LYS A 633 -15.44 -5.49 -18.47
CA LYS A 633 -15.42 -5.40 -17.00
C LYS A 633 -16.29 -4.25 -16.51
N GLY A 634 -16.68 -4.32 -15.28
CA GLY A 634 -17.42 -3.24 -14.64
C GLY A 634 -17.06 -3.02 -13.18
N ALA A 635 -17.60 -1.97 -12.62
CA ALA A 635 -17.48 -1.64 -11.21
C ALA A 635 -18.75 -0.98 -10.69
N ILE A 636 -19.11 -1.29 -9.46
CA ILE A 636 -20.18 -0.60 -8.73
C ILE A 636 -19.55 0.47 -7.85
N TRP A 637 -20.13 1.66 -7.92
CA TRP A 637 -19.76 2.83 -7.14
C TRP A 637 -20.96 3.39 -6.39
N GLU A 638 -20.70 3.97 -5.24
CA GLU A 638 -21.66 4.73 -4.47
C GLU A 638 -21.20 6.19 -4.39
N SER A 639 -22.03 7.10 -4.90
CA SER A 639 -21.72 8.54 -4.85
C SER A 639 -21.73 9.05 -3.41
N PRO A 640 -21.14 10.23 -3.11
CA PRO A 640 -21.21 10.86 -1.79
C PRO A 640 -22.63 11.10 -1.26
N LYS A 641 -23.64 11.06 -2.15
CA LYS A 641 -25.07 11.19 -1.84
C LYS A 641 -25.78 9.85 -1.68
N GLY A 642 -25.04 8.73 -1.62
CA GLY A 642 -25.59 7.38 -1.45
C GLY A 642 -26.23 6.76 -2.72
N LYS A 643 -26.14 7.43 -3.89
CA LYS A 643 -26.64 6.89 -5.14
C LYS A 643 -25.67 5.87 -5.71
N ARG A 644 -26.15 4.65 -5.99
CA ARG A 644 -25.36 3.59 -6.61
C ARG A 644 -25.43 3.63 -8.13
N VAL A 645 -24.31 3.40 -8.77
CA VAL A 645 -24.17 3.31 -10.22
C VAL A 645 -23.23 2.15 -10.55
N MET A 646 -23.43 1.55 -11.73
CA MET A 646 -22.52 0.60 -12.31
C MET A 646 -21.89 1.20 -13.57
N TYR A 647 -20.58 1.09 -13.67
CA TYR A 647 -19.87 1.33 -14.92
C TYR A 647 -19.53 0.00 -15.56
N VAL A 648 -19.69 -0.09 -16.88
CA VAL A 648 -19.26 -1.24 -17.68
C VAL A 648 -18.45 -0.71 -18.84
N VAL A 649 -17.27 -1.27 -19.07
CA VAL A 649 -16.34 -0.87 -20.14
C VAL A 649 -16.03 -2.07 -21.00
N ASN A 650 -16.10 -1.89 -22.31
CA ASN A 650 -15.61 -2.82 -23.33
C ASN A 650 -14.27 -2.29 -23.87
N SER A 651 -13.18 -3.01 -23.58
CA SER A 651 -11.84 -2.68 -24.08
C SER A 651 -11.53 -3.32 -25.44
N ASP A 652 -12.44 -4.16 -25.96
CA ASP A 652 -12.25 -4.84 -27.25
C ASP A 652 -12.63 -3.95 -28.46
N SER A 653 -12.15 -4.36 -29.60
CA SER A 653 -12.44 -3.76 -30.90
C SER A 653 -13.74 -4.22 -31.53
N VAL A 654 -14.48 -5.15 -30.87
CA VAL A 654 -15.76 -5.64 -31.33
C VAL A 654 -16.87 -5.38 -30.30
N ARG A 655 -18.10 -5.40 -30.78
CA ARG A 655 -19.31 -5.28 -29.95
C ARG A 655 -19.54 -6.58 -29.19
N HIS A 656 -19.92 -6.47 -27.91
CA HIS A 656 -20.30 -7.60 -27.07
C HIS A 656 -21.70 -7.43 -26.50
N THR A 657 -22.41 -8.56 -26.34
CA THR A 657 -23.70 -8.60 -25.63
C THR A 657 -23.53 -9.48 -24.40
N VAL A 658 -23.47 -8.85 -23.25
CA VAL A 658 -23.18 -9.49 -21.96
C VAL A 658 -24.39 -9.51 -21.06
N THR A 659 -24.39 -10.40 -20.07
CA THR A 659 -25.39 -10.49 -19.01
C THR A 659 -24.84 -9.87 -17.72
N LEU A 660 -25.55 -8.89 -17.19
CA LEU A 660 -25.20 -8.22 -15.93
C LEU A 660 -25.60 -9.08 -14.71
N PRO A 661 -25.11 -8.77 -13.49
CA PRO A 661 -25.44 -9.55 -12.28
C PRO A 661 -26.93 -9.60 -11.95
N ASP A 662 -27.72 -8.61 -12.37
CA ASP A 662 -29.19 -8.60 -12.22
C ASP A 662 -29.95 -9.40 -13.29
N GLY A 663 -29.24 -10.10 -14.16
CA GLY A 663 -29.79 -10.91 -15.26
C GLY A 663 -30.13 -10.14 -16.53
N LYS A 664 -29.99 -8.81 -16.55
CA LYS A 664 -30.27 -8.01 -17.73
C LYS A 664 -29.18 -8.13 -18.78
N SER A 665 -29.60 -8.16 -20.05
CA SER A 665 -28.70 -8.12 -21.20
C SER A 665 -28.24 -6.68 -21.47
N LEU A 666 -26.96 -6.51 -21.75
CA LEU A 666 -26.34 -5.24 -22.12
C LEU A 666 -25.51 -5.43 -23.39
N THR A 667 -25.88 -4.70 -24.46
CA THR A 667 -25.01 -4.57 -25.62
C THR A 667 -24.10 -3.34 -25.44
N ILE A 668 -22.79 -3.56 -25.55
CA ILE A 668 -21.78 -2.53 -25.42
C ILE A 668 -20.91 -2.47 -26.68
N GLU A 669 -20.81 -1.26 -27.24
CA GLU A 669 -20.06 -0.98 -28.46
C GLU A 669 -18.55 -1.15 -28.23
N PRO A 670 -17.77 -1.30 -29.31
CA PRO A 670 -16.31 -1.38 -29.24
C PRO A 670 -15.71 -0.17 -28.52
N ILE A 671 -14.66 -0.38 -27.74
CA ILE A 671 -13.85 0.67 -27.09
C ILE A 671 -14.65 1.77 -26.40
N THR A 672 -15.73 1.38 -25.73
CA THR A 672 -16.63 2.33 -25.02
C THR A 672 -16.90 1.91 -23.58
N GLY A 673 -17.40 2.86 -22.82
CA GLY A 673 -17.92 2.64 -21.49
C GLY A 673 -19.35 3.17 -21.35
N LYS A 674 -20.11 2.55 -20.47
CA LYS A 674 -21.49 2.96 -20.13
C LYS A 674 -21.68 3.09 -18.62
N ARG A 675 -22.50 4.08 -18.22
CA ARG A 675 -23.05 4.22 -16.86
C ARG A 675 -24.46 3.62 -16.83
N ILE A 676 -24.71 2.83 -15.79
CA ILE A 676 -26.02 2.22 -15.49
C ILE A 676 -26.40 2.67 -14.08
N ASN A 677 -27.58 3.25 -13.91
CA ASN A 677 -28.10 3.58 -12.59
C ASN A 677 -28.69 2.32 -11.95
N LEU A 678 -28.32 2.02 -10.70
CA LEU A 678 -28.80 0.87 -9.94
C LEU A 678 -29.95 1.27 -9.02
#